data_d4c51b6c1d876500c18a485a1074c055
#
_entry.id   d4c51b6c1d876500c18a485a1074c055
#
_cell.length_a   1.000
_cell.length_b   1.000
_cell.length_c   1.000
_cell.angle_alpha   90.00
_cell.angle_beta   90.00
_cell.angle_gamma   90.00
#
_symmetry.space_group_name_H-M   'P 1'
#
loop_
_entity.id
_entity.type
_entity.pdbx_description
1 polymer ?
#
loop_
_entity_poly.entity_id
_entity_poly.type
_entity_poly.pdbx_seq_one_letter_code
_entity_poly.pdbx_strand_id
1 'polypeptide(L)'
;MTNFVYRNSIFIILKTRKEIVNIITMKKLAVVLLVVISSFAVKADEGMWMLPLIEKLNIQKMNGLGCTLTADQIYSDKNISLKDAVIVFGNGCTGVVVSSQGLVFTNHHCGFGAIQQHSTVDHNYLKYGFTAEKLEDEIPTPDLTVKFLVSITDITERVISQLPEELIGSKRVAKQDSILTAIKKEFSKDTHYKISTKSFYSDNEFYVFVYEEFTDVRFAYAPPSSIGKFGGDTDNWMWPRHTGDFSVFRVYSDVNGKPATYSKDNVPYSPKRFATISNQGYTAGDYSMIMGNPGTTTRYLSSWGIENRMKNGNQARIDIRGAKQTVWKSFMKTNEAINIAYASKYARSSNYWKNSIGMNKAIQKLGIIERKKSEQKEFTEWVNASENRKTKYGSALTNLQNGYGKISKYSHALNFMRESLLSGTEMPRIASTIVKLTEGKFNKDSVLKEAAELYKDYYAEVDQATFEVMINEYKKAVEAEYLPAFYNLINKKFKGSSQKFAEYIYSKSVFTTFDKFKKALNKNTLNLLNDPAVLYYRETSLLYGSLQKGDYEQALELIKDAERNYEAGLKEMDTEKGAARYPDANSTMRLTYGKIGSYKPADAIDYNYYTTTQGILEKEIPNDYEFDVPAKLKNAITESNYGAYIDSKTGKMHVAFLSNNDITGGNSGSPIFNAKGELIGLAFDGNWEAMSGDIIFEPDLQRTINVDIRYVLFIMDKVGGANRLINELTIK
;
A
#
# COMPACT_ATOMS: atom_id res chain seq x y z
N MET A 1 46.08 71.22 37.88
CA MET A 1 44.81 70.45 38.05
C MET A 1 44.19 70.02 36.76
N THR A 2 44.56 70.41 35.58
CA THR A 2 43.96 70.11 34.28
C THR A 2 44.38 68.77 33.68
N ASN A 3 45.50 68.16 34.03
CA ASN A 3 45.97 66.89 33.44
C ASN A 3 45.46 65.64 34.12
N PHE A 4 44.79 65.71 35.27
CA PHE A 4 44.26 64.57 36.00
C PHE A 4 42.80 64.23 35.59
N VAL A 5 42.05 65.22 35.18
CA VAL A 5 40.67 65.06 34.72
C VAL A 5 40.61 64.42 33.31
N TYR A 6 41.58 64.76 32.44
CA TYR A 6 41.61 64.21 31.06
C TYR A 6 41.98 62.70 31.02
N ARG A 7 42.85 62.22 31.91
CA ARG A 7 43.24 60.81 32.00
C ARG A 7 42.09 59.91 32.52
N ASN A 8 41.33 60.40 33.49
CA ASN A 8 40.18 59.61 34.03
C ASN A 8 39.04 59.55 33.08
N SER A 9 38.75 60.57 32.29
CA SER A 9 37.73 60.60 31.29
C SER A 9 38.01 59.63 30.11
N ILE A 10 39.27 59.53 29.68
CA ILE A 10 39.69 58.60 28.63
C ILE A 10 39.61 57.14 29.13
N PHE A 11 39.93 56.87 30.42
CA PHE A 11 39.89 55.53 31.00
C PHE A 11 38.43 55.04 31.17
N ILE A 12 37.52 55.94 31.53
CA ILE A 12 36.07 55.63 31.61
C ILE A 12 35.49 55.38 30.22
N ILE A 13 35.84 56.15 29.21
CA ILE A 13 35.36 55.98 27.82
C ILE A 13 35.87 54.65 27.20
N LEU A 14 37.13 54.28 27.49
CA LEU A 14 37.69 53.01 27.00
C LEU A 14 37.12 51.82 27.72
N LYS A 15 36.77 51.93 29.01
CA LYS A 15 36.10 50.85 29.77
C LYS A 15 34.68 50.61 29.30
N THR A 16 33.88 51.67 29.12
CA THR A 16 32.53 51.60 28.57
C THR A 16 32.52 51.09 27.14
N ARG A 17 33.47 51.47 26.28
CA ARG A 17 33.58 50.96 24.92
C ARG A 17 33.90 49.45 24.89
N LYS A 18 34.75 48.98 25.81
CA LYS A 18 35.08 47.56 25.95
C LYS A 18 33.90 46.72 26.44
N GLU A 19 33.10 47.26 27.37
CA GLU A 19 31.89 46.62 27.85
C GLU A 19 30.76 46.57 26.76
N ILE A 20 30.59 47.65 25.99
CA ILE A 20 29.65 47.69 24.87
C ILE A 20 30.06 46.71 23.75
N VAL A 21 31.35 46.61 23.41
CA VAL A 21 31.88 45.65 22.44
C VAL A 21 31.66 44.21 22.91
N ASN A 22 31.87 43.92 24.21
CA ASN A 22 31.62 42.59 24.77
C ASN A 22 30.14 42.23 24.75
N ILE A 23 29.22 43.15 25.05
CA ILE A 23 27.77 42.94 25.01
C ILE A 23 27.30 42.69 23.56
N ILE A 24 27.86 43.45 22.59
CA ILE A 24 27.55 43.26 21.17
C ILE A 24 28.08 41.91 20.67
N THR A 25 29.27 41.51 21.10
CA THR A 25 29.88 40.23 20.75
C THR A 25 29.11 39.06 21.36
N MET A 26 28.70 39.15 22.63
CA MET A 26 27.83 38.14 23.28
C MET A 26 26.47 38.05 22.64
N LYS A 27 25.83 39.16 22.26
CA LYS A 27 24.56 39.15 21.52
C LYS A 27 24.72 38.54 20.13
N LYS A 28 25.81 38.82 19.41
CA LYS A 28 26.11 38.16 18.14
C LYS A 28 26.38 36.67 18.30
N LEU A 29 27.10 36.28 19.35
CA LEU A 29 27.35 34.86 19.67
C LEU A 29 26.03 34.14 20.05
N ALA A 30 25.17 34.78 20.84
CA ALA A 30 23.87 34.24 21.21
C ALA A 30 22.92 34.12 19.98
N VAL A 31 22.96 35.10 19.06
CA VAL A 31 22.20 35.01 17.78
C VAL A 31 22.77 33.92 16.88
N VAL A 32 24.08 33.75 16.78
CA VAL A 32 24.72 32.66 16.03
C VAL A 32 24.39 31.30 16.68
N LEU A 33 24.40 31.21 18.01
CA LEU A 33 24.01 30.00 18.74
C LEU A 33 22.51 29.68 18.55
N LEU A 34 21.63 30.69 18.56
CA LEU A 34 20.20 30.53 18.24
C LEU A 34 19.97 30.13 16.78
N VAL A 35 20.73 30.67 15.84
CA VAL A 35 20.67 30.30 14.42
C VAL A 35 21.23 28.89 14.20
N VAL A 36 22.26 28.47 14.93
CA VAL A 36 22.77 27.08 14.85
C VAL A 36 21.82 26.10 15.50
N ILE A 37 21.10 26.49 16.57
CA ILE A 37 20.07 25.65 17.20
C ILE A 37 18.80 25.56 16.32
N SER A 38 18.48 26.62 15.55
CA SER A 38 17.32 26.60 14.64
C SER A 38 17.57 25.84 13.33
N SER A 39 18.81 25.48 13.02
CA SER A 39 19.16 24.71 11.80
C SER A 39 19.14 23.19 11.98
N PHE A 40 18.85 22.66 13.17
CA PHE A 40 18.37 21.30 13.30
C PHE A 40 16.87 21.25 12.92
N ALA A 41 16.56 21.48 11.65
CA ALA A 41 15.31 21.00 11.09
C ALA A 41 15.27 19.51 11.36
N VAL A 42 14.44 19.10 12.31
CA VAL A 42 14.22 17.67 12.60
C VAL A 42 13.60 17.09 11.35
N LYS A 43 14.45 16.47 10.51
CA LYS A 43 13.98 15.73 9.33
C LYS A 43 13.06 14.61 9.80
N ALA A 44 12.07 14.27 8.98
CA ALA A 44 11.28 13.07 9.17
C ALA A 44 12.22 11.87 9.37
N ASP A 45 11.90 11.01 10.32
CA ASP A 45 12.68 9.79 10.50
C ASP A 45 12.18 8.78 9.44
N GLU A 46 13.04 8.50 8.47
CA GLU A 46 12.80 7.50 7.45
C GLU A 46 12.59 6.13 8.11
N GLY A 47 11.64 5.34 7.62
CA GLY A 47 11.52 3.94 7.97
C GLY A 47 10.15 3.52 8.47
N MET A 48 9.82 2.28 8.10
CA MET A 48 8.66 1.52 8.57
C MET A 48 9.15 0.51 9.61
N TRP A 49 9.21 0.95 10.86
CA TRP A 49 9.91 0.27 11.96
C TRP A 49 9.15 -0.94 12.50
N MET A 50 9.89 -1.97 12.86
CA MET A 50 9.34 -3.16 13.51
C MET A 50 8.94 -2.86 14.96
N LEU A 51 7.73 -3.25 15.32
CA LEU A 51 7.17 -2.96 16.65
C LEU A 51 8.02 -3.49 17.83
N PRO A 52 8.55 -4.72 17.81
CA PRO A 52 9.38 -5.21 18.91
C PRO A 52 10.69 -4.44 19.13
N LEU A 53 11.13 -3.65 18.15
CA LEU A 53 12.39 -2.90 18.21
C LEU A 53 12.21 -1.43 18.62
N ILE A 54 10.98 -0.95 18.81
CA ILE A 54 10.67 0.46 19.08
C ILE A 54 11.38 0.95 20.35
N GLU A 55 11.36 0.19 21.43
CA GLU A 55 12.01 0.56 22.69
C GLU A 55 13.50 0.80 22.50
N LYS A 56 14.17 -0.07 21.75
CA LYS A 56 15.61 -0.02 21.53
C LYS A 56 16.02 1.04 20.51
N LEU A 57 15.24 1.23 19.43
CA LEU A 57 15.67 2.02 18.28
C LEU A 57 15.02 3.39 18.18
N ASN A 58 13.77 3.56 18.59
CA ASN A 58 12.96 4.69 18.17
C ASN A 58 12.37 5.53 19.30
N ILE A 59 12.03 4.95 20.46
CA ILE A 59 11.24 5.63 21.49
C ILE A 59 11.85 6.95 21.97
N GLN A 60 13.17 7.03 22.08
CA GLN A 60 13.83 8.28 22.50
C GLN A 60 13.65 9.39 21.46
N LYS A 61 13.77 9.06 20.17
CA LYS A 61 13.53 10.03 19.09
C LYS A 61 12.06 10.44 19.03
N MET A 62 11.15 9.48 19.16
CA MET A 62 9.71 9.74 19.18
C MET A 62 9.34 10.69 20.33
N ASN A 63 9.88 10.46 21.54
CA ASN A 63 9.67 11.34 22.69
C ASN A 63 10.28 12.73 22.46
N GLY A 64 11.44 12.81 21.82
CA GLY A 64 12.06 14.08 21.41
C GLY A 64 11.23 14.87 20.39
N LEU A 65 10.40 14.20 19.59
CA LEU A 65 9.46 14.79 18.64
C LEU A 65 8.12 15.18 19.29
N GLY A 66 7.86 14.75 20.54
CA GLY A 66 6.66 15.08 21.30
C GLY A 66 5.78 13.91 21.70
N CYS A 67 6.10 12.66 21.32
CA CYS A 67 5.36 11.49 21.77
C CYS A 67 5.37 11.38 23.31
N THR A 68 4.21 11.15 23.91
CA THR A 68 4.08 11.02 25.38
C THR A 68 3.88 9.57 25.81
N LEU A 69 3.80 8.63 24.88
CA LEU A 69 3.61 7.21 25.16
C LEU A 69 4.94 6.52 25.42
N THR A 70 4.89 5.47 26.22
CA THR A 70 5.98 4.51 26.37
C THR A 70 5.96 3.47 25.26
N ALA A 71 7.07 2.77 25.06
CA ALA A 71 7.13 1.68 24.08
C ALA A 71 6.09 0.59 24.36
N ASP A 72 5.90 0.21 25.64
CA ASP A 72 4.92 -0.80 26.05
C ASP A 72 3.47 -0.37 25.82
N GLN A 73 3.17 0.92 25.92
CA GLN A 73 1.85 1.47 25.57
C GLN A 73 1.57 1.43 24.07
N ILE A 74 2.61 1.49 23.23
CA ILE A 74 2.51 1.41 21.78
C ILE A 74 2.43 -0.05 21.34
N TYR A 75 3.34 -0.89 21.81
CA TYR A 75 3.44 -2.31 21.51
C TYR A 75 3.84 -3.11 22.73
N SER A 76 3.06 -4.14 23.05
CA SER A 76 3.36 -5.14 24.06
C SER A 76 2.81 -6.51 23.64
N ASP A 77 3.57 -7.57 23.90
CA ASP A 77 3.09 -8.94 23.78
C ASP A 77 2.38 -9.42 25.04
N LYS A 78 2.59 -8.73 26.17
CA LYS A 78 2.08 -9.12 27.49
C LYS A 78 0.89 -8.29 27.95
N ASN A 79 0.91 -6.99 27.63
CA ASN A 79 -0.08 -6.02 28.07
C ASN A 79 -0.92 -5.52 26.90
N ILE A 80 -2.11 -5.00 27.20
CA ILE A 80 -2.94 -4.30 26.22
C ILE A 80 -2.19 -3.03 25.77
N SER A 81 -2.02 -2.85 24.48
CA SER A 81 -1.29 -1.73 23.91
C SER A 81 -2.03 -1.15 22.69
N LEU A 82 -1.49 -0.08 22.10
CA LEU A 82 -2.13 0.58 20.95
C LEU A 82 -2.30 -0.36 19.75
N LYS A 83 -1.37 -1.32 19.56
CA LYS A 83 -1.48 -2.33 18.49
C LYS A 83 -2.79 -3.12 18.50
N ASP A 84 -3.41 -3.31 19.67
CA ASP A 84 -4.62 -4.12 19.81
C ASP A 84 -5.87 -3.45 19.21
N ALA A 85 -5.78 -2.14 18.89
CA ALA A 85 -6.81 -1.43 18.16
C ALA A 85 -6.59 -1.44 16.63
N VAL A 86 -5.42 -1.87 16.14
CA VAL A 86 -5.04 -1.82 14.72
C VAL A 86 -5.14 -3.21 14.11
N ILE A 87 -5.80 -3.31 12.96
CA ILE A 87 -6.09 -4.59 12.31
C ILE A 87 -5.58 -4.64 10.87
N VAL A 88 -5.30 -5.83 10.39
CA VAL A 88 -5.26 -6.09 8.95
C VAL A 88 -6.69 -6.17 8.45
N PHE A 89 -7.06 -5.37 7.47
CA PHE A 89 -8.38 -5.35 6.86
C PHE A 89 -8.34 -5.98 5.46
N GLY A 90 -9.11 -7.05 5.29
CA GLY A 90 -9.15 -7.80 4.04
C GLY A 90 -7.78 -8.30 3.57
N ASN A 91 -7.52 -8.17 2.28
CA ASN A 91 -6.33 -8.73 1.62
C ASN A 91 -5.16 -7.74 1.47
N GLY A 92 -5.05 -6.71 2.29
CA GLY A 92 -3.88 -5.84 2.21
C GLY A 92 -4.09 -4.39 2.60
N CYS A 93 -5.21 -4.04 3.24
CA CYS A 93 -5.41 -2.75 3.88
C CYS A 93 -5.21 -2.87 5.40
N THR A 94 -5.26 -1.73 6.05
CA THR A 94 -5.29 -1.58 7.50
C THR A 94 -6.64 -1.01 7.93
N GLY A 95 -7.04 -1.24 9.16
CA GLY A 95 -8.19 -0.62 9.80
C GLY A 95 -7.91 -0.34 11.26
N VAL A 96 -8.78 0.41 11.89
CA VAL A 96 -8.73 0.70 13.32
C VAL A 96 -10.07 0.47 13.98
N VAL A 97 -10.07 -0.26 15.09
CA VAL A 97 -11.26 -0.44 15.91
C VAL A 97 -11.50 0.83 16.74
N VAL A 98 -12.72 1.37 16.68
CA VAL A 98 -13.08 2.68 17.25
C VAL A 98 -14.19 2.64 18.31
N SER A 99 -14.75 1.45 18.58
CA SER A 99 -15.76 1.29 19.63
C SER A 99 -15.57 0.00 20.43
N SER A 100 -16.15 -0.04 21.61
CA SER A 100 -16.23 -1.26 22.45
C SER A 100 -17.09 -2.37 21.86
N GLN A 101 -17.79 -2.10 20.76
CA GLN A 101 -18.65 -3.03 20.03
C GLN A 101 -18.07 -3.40 18.65
N GLY A 102 -16.76 -3.38 18.50
CA GLY A 102 -16.06 -3.87 17.30
C GLY A 102 -16.28 -3.06 16.03
N LEU A 103 -16.68 -1.77 16.15
CA LEU A 103 -16.77 -0.88 14.99
C LEU A 103 -15.40 -0.55 14.46
N VAL A 104 -15.21 -0.64 13.14
CA VAL A 104 -13.93 -0.47 12.43
C VAL A 104 -14.03 0.66 11.44
N PHE A 105 -13.06 1.58 11.49
CA PHE A 105 -12.83 2.54 10.42
C PHE A 105 -11.70 2.06 9.52
N THR A 106 -11.90 2.20 8.22
CA THR A 106 -10.89 1.99 7.17
C THR A 106 -11.18 2.95 6.01
N ASN A 107 -10.41 2.90 4.93
CA ASN A 107 -10.68 3.74 3.77
C ASN A 107 -11.89 3.25 2.95
N HIS A 108 -12.50 4.18 2.21
CA HIS A 108 -13.54 3.87 1.25
C HIS A 108 -13.02 2.94 0.15
N HIS A 109 -11.82 3.22 -0.37
CA HIS A 109 -11.22 2.37 -1.39
C HIS A 109 -10.84 0.98 -0.88
N CYS A 110 -10.59 0.79 0.42
CA CYS A 110 -10.40 -0.53 1.04
C CYS A 110 -11.70 -1.32 1.13
N GLY A 111 -12.81 -0.64 1.46
CA GLY A 111 -14.15 -1.20 1.47
C GLY A 111 -14.82 -1.30 0.10
N PHE A 112 -14.21 -0.72 -0.95
CA PHE A 112 -14.85 -0.52 -2.25
C PHE A 112 -15.38 -1.81 -2.88
N GLY A 113 -14.61 -2.90 -2.80
CA GLY A 113 -15.04 -4.21 -3.28
C GLY A 113 -16.26 -4.74 -2.54
N ALA A 114 -16.34 -4.56 -1.23
CA ALA A 114 -17.50 -4.94 -0.42
C ALA A 114 -18.72 -4.07 -0.74
N ILE A 115 -18.55 -2.76 -0.87
CA ILE A 115 -19.62 -1.82 -1.26
C ILE A 115 -20.15 -2.19 -2.66
N GLN A 116 -19.26 -2.48 -3.61
CA GLN A 116 -19.63 -2.91 -4.95
C GLN A 116 -20.42 -4.24 -4.94
N GLN A 117 -19.96 -5.22 -4.15
CA GLN A 117 -20.59 -6.54 -4.05
C GLN A 117 -22.07 -6.45 -3.62
N HIS A 118 -22.39 -5.45 -2.79
CA HIS A 118 -23.75 -5.21 -2.31
C HIS A 118 -24.52 -4.21 -3.17
N SER A 119 -23.89 -3.62 -4.19
CA SER A 119 -24.52 -2.65 -5.09
C SER A 119 -25.18 -3.33 -6.28
N THR A 120 -26.40 -2.90 -6.61
CA THR A 120 -27.13 -3.25 -7.83
C THR A 120 -27.63 -1.96 -8.49
N VAL A 121 -28.23 -2.06 -9.67
CA VAL A 121 -28.85 -0.89 -10.32
C VAL A 121 -29.95 -0.28 -9.44
N ASP A 122 -30.76 -1.13 -8.77
CA ASP A 122 -31.87 -0.71 -7.91
C ASP A 122 -31.39 -0.23 -6.52
N HIS A 123 -30.27 -0.77 -6.03
CA HIS A 123 -29.66 -0.45 -4.73
C HIS A 123 -28.18 -0.12 -4.92
N ASN A 124 -27.91 1.04 -5.49
CA ASN A 124 -26.55 1.45 -5.83
C ASN A 124 -25.85 2.14 -4.66
N TYR A 125 -25.27 1.36 -3.74
CA TYR A 125 -24.55 1.87 -2.57
C TYR A 125 -23.25 2.61 -2.94
N LEU A 126 -22.65 2.32 -4.09
CA LEU A 126 -21.55 3.12 -4.62
C LEU A 126 -21.97 4.56 -4.91
N LYS A 127 -23.16 4.74 -5.48
CA LYS A 127 -23.68 6.04 -5.89
C LYS A 127 -24.32 6.83 -4.74
N TYR A 128 -25.07 6.15 -3.87
CA TYR A 128 -25.92 6.80 -2.86
C TYR A 128 -25.37 6.68 -1.43
N GLY A 129 -24.35 5.85 -1.21
CA GLY A 129 -23.88 5.49 0.11
C GLY A 129 -24.80 4.47 0.80
N PHE A 130 -24.45 4.12 2.03
CA PHE A 130 -25.20 3.19 2.87
C PHE A 130 -25.08 3.58 4.34
N THR A 131 -26.17 3.46 5.09
CA THR A 131 -26.20 3.63 6.55
C THR A 131 -27.07 2.52 7.15
N ALA A 132 -26.51 1.71 8.03
CA ALA A 132 -27.26 0.74 8.82
C ALA A 132 -27.91 1.45 10.02
N GLU A 133 -29.22 1.51 10.06
CA GLU A 133 -29.99 2.20 11.11
C GLU A 133 -29.97 1.42 12.44
N LYS A 134 -29.83 0.09 12.37
CA LYS A 134 -29.75 -0.85 13.50
C LYS A 134 -28.78 -1.98 13.20
N LEU A 135 -28.43 -2.81 14.20
CA LEU A 135 -27.46 -3.91 14.03
C LEU A 135 -27.91 -4.93 12.98
N GLU A 136 -29.21 -5.19 12.88
CA GLU A 136 -29.77 -6.16 11.91
C GLU A 136 -29.66 -5.68 10.47
N ASP A 137 -29.50 -4.38 10.24
CA ASP A 137 -29.32 -3.80 8.90
C ASP A 137 -27.87 -3.87 8.43
N GLU A 138 -26.92 -4.19 9.31
CA GLU A 138 -25.51 -4.35 8.95
C GLU A 138 -25.34 -5.58 8.03
N ILE A 139 -24.82 -5.35 6.80
CA ILE A 139 -24.83 -6.35 5.75
C ILE A 139 -23.61 -7.28 5.89
N PRO A 140 -23.80 -8.61 6.05
CA PRO A 140 -22.69 -9.55 6.08
C PRO A 140 -21.88 -9.48 4.79
N THR A 141 -20.56 -9.41 4.91
CA THR A 141 -19.65 -9.34 3.75
C THR A 141 -18.85 -10.64 3.64
N PRO A 142 -19.30 -11.61 2.87
CA PRO A 142 -18.59 -12.87 2.66
C PRO A 142 -17.16 -12.60 2.14
N ASP A 143 -16.23 -13.46 2.53
CA ASP A 143 -14.80 -13.41 2.14
C ASP A 143 -14.01 -12.20 2.65
N LEU A 144 -14.64 -11.24 3.33
CA LEU A 144 -13.93 -10.19 4.05
C LEU A 144 -13.50 -10.71 5.43
N THR A 145 -12.23 -10.59 5.74
CA THR A 145 -11.68 -10.97 7.05
C THR A 145 -10.93 -9.81 7.68
N VAL A 146 -10.87 -9.81 9.00
CA VAL A 146 -9.98 -8.93 9.75
C VAL A 146 -9.08 -9.75 10.67
N LYS A 147 -7.84 -9.27 10.88
CA LYS A 147 -6.86 -9.96 11.73
C LYS A 147 -6.31 -9.00 12.77
N PHE A 148 -6.35 -9.43 14.02
CA PHE A 148 -5.70 -8.77 15.14
C PHE A 148 -4.33 -9.39 15.36
N LEU A 149 -3.28 -8.57 15.47
CA LEU A 149 -1.95 -9.05 15.81
C LEU A 149 -1.90 -9.41 17.30
N VAL A 150 -1.60 -10.67 17.59
CA VAL A 150 -1.44 -11.19 18.95
C VAL A 150 -0.01 -11.02 19.43
N SER A 151 0.97 -11.59 18.70
CA SER A 151 2.39 -11.50 19.06
C SER A 151 3.31 -11.58 17.86
N ILE A 152 4.57 -11.11 18.05
CA ILE A 152 5.67 -11.22 17.11
C ILE A 152 6.84 -11.89 17.85
N THR A 153 7.34 -13.01 17.31
CA THR A 153 8.43 -13.75 17.91
C THR A 153 9.61 -13.84 16.94
N ASP A 154 10.79 -13.40 17.38
CA ASP A 154 12.04 -13.59 16.65
C ASP A 154 12.45 -15.08 16.67
N ILE A 155 12.66 -15.65 15.49
CA ILE A 155 13.08 -17.04 15.29
C ILE A 155 14.38 -17.11 14.46
N THR A 156 15.08 -16.00 14.30
CA THR A 156 16.25 -15.89 13.41
C THR A 156 17.31 -16.92 13.73
N GLU A 157 17.79 -16.97 14.98
CA GLU A 157 18.83 -17.92 15.41
C GLU A 157 18.38 -19.36 15.18
N ARG A 158 17.12 -19.66 15.47
CA ARG A 158 16.53 -20.99 15.28
C ARG A 158 16.48 -21.43 13.82
N VAL A 159 16.31 -20.47 12.88
CA VAL A 159 16.31 -20.78 11.44
C VAL A 159 17.75 -20.86 10.92
N ILE A 160 18.58 -19.85 11.22
CA ILE A 160 19.95 -19.75 10.69
C ILE A 160 20.81 -20.93 11.16
N SER A 161 20.71 -21.35 12.41
CA SER A 161 21.48 -22.51 12.94
C SER A 161 21.19 -23.84 12.23
N GLN A 162 20.07 -23.95 11.50
CA GLN A 162 19.67 -25.13 10.73
C GLN A 162 19.89 -24.99 9.22
N LEU A 163 20.39 -23.80 8.76
CA LEU A 163 20.68 -23.51 7.36
C LEU A 163 22.20 -23.61 7.11
N PRO A 164 22.69 -24.67 6.46
CA PRO A 164 24.10 -24.77 6.08
C PRO A 164 24.53 -23.59 5.21
N GLU A 165 25.69 -23.00 5.51
CA GLU A 165 26.21 -21.82 4.80
C GLU A 165 26.45 -22.07 3.31
N GLU A 166 26.83 -23.31 2.94
CA GLU A 166 27.10 -23.76 1.58
C GLU A 166 25.84 -23.87 0.71
N LEU A 167 24.64 -23.84 1.31
CA LEU A 167 23.39 -23.89 0.55
C LEU A 167 23.09 -22.52 -0.08
N ILE A 168 22.94 -22.52 -1.40
CA ILE A 168 22.60 -21.34 -2.22
C ILE A 168 21.39 -21.64 -3.11
N GLY A 169 20.82 -20.58 -3.71
CA GLY A 169 19.75 -20.68 -4.70
C GLY A 169 18.53 -21.47 -4.20
N SER A 170 17.94 -22.26 -5.10
CA SER A 170 16.73 -23.06 -4.85
C SER A 170 16.88 -24.07 -3.72
N LYS A 171 18.08 -24.64 -3.51
CA LYS A 171 18.34 -25.59 -2.43
C LYS A 171 18.24 -24.93 -1.05
N ARG A 172 18.78 -23.71 -0.91
CA ARG A 172 18.65 -22.92 0.31
C ARG A 172 17.19 -22.58 0.59
N VAL A 173 16.46 -22.09 -0.42
CA VAL A 173 15.03 -21.77 -0.32
C VAL A 173 14.23 -22.98 0.14
N ALA A 174 14.40 -24.14 -0.49
CA ALA A 174 13.70 -25.37 -0.10
C ALA A 174 13.97 -25.81 1.35
N LYS A 175 15.23 -25.69 1.80
CA LYS A 175 15.58 -26.00 3.19
C LYS A 175 14.97 -25.01 4.16
N GLN A 176 15.04 -23.71 3.86
CA GLN A 176 14.43 -22.62 4.62
C GLN A 176 12.91 -22.83 4.76
N ASP A 177 12.21 -23.11 3.65
CA ASP A 177 10.76 -23.34 3.63
C ASP A 177 10.38 -24.58 4.49
N SER A 178 11.20 -25.64 4.46
CA SER A 178 11.01 -26.81 5.31
C SER A 178 11.11 -26.46 6.79
N ILE A 179 12.13 -25.69 7.20
CA ILE A 179 12.32 -25.24 8.58
C ILE A 179 11.15 -24.34 9.02
N LEU A 180 10.79 -23.33 8.20
CA LEU A 180 9.70 -22.41 8.50
C LEU A 180 8.35 -23.14 8.58
N THR A 181 8.13 -24.16 7.74
CA THR A 181 6.92 -25.00 7.79
C THR A 181 6.84 -25.78 9.10
N ALA A 182 7.95 -26.36 9.56
CA ALA A 182 8.01 -27.07 10.83
C ALA A 182 7.72 -26.12 12.01
N ILE A 183 8.33 -24.94 12.03
CA ILE A 183 8.08 -23.92 13.06
C ILE A 183 6.62 -23.47 13.03
N LYS A 184 6.08 -23.17 11.85
CA LYS A 184 4.67 -22.78 11.69
C LYS A 184 3.73 -23.85 12.25
N LYS A 185 3.99 -25.12 11.97
CA LYS A 185 3.19 -26.24 12.50
C LYS A 185 3.23 -26.32 14.02
N GLU A 186 4.40 -26.08 14.63
CA GLU A 186 4.55 -26.02 16.09
C GLU A 186 3.70 -24.91 16.71
N PHE A 187 3.82 -23.67 16.18
CA PHE A 187 3.04 -22.54 16.68
C PHE A 187 1.53 -22.67 16.41
N SER A 188 1.12 -23.48 15.44
CA SER A 188 -0.29 -23.74 15.12
C SER A 188 -0.91 -24.86 15.96
N LYS A 189 -0.12 -25.54 16.82
CA LYS A 189 -0.61 -26.64 17.63
C LYS A 189 -1.55 -26.14 18.72
N ASP A 190 -2.70 -26.81 18.84
CA ASP A 190 -3.71 -26.56 19.87
C ASP A 190 -4.21 -25.09 19.93
N THR A 191 -4.24 -24.39 18.79
CA THR A 191 -4.71 -22.99 18.73
C THR A 191 -5.60 -22.73 17.52
N HIS A 192 -6.52 -21.78 17.67
CA HIS A 192 -7.34 -21.23 16.57
C HIS A 192 -6.65 -20.09 15.82
N TYR A 193 -5.46 -19.68 16.27
CA TYR A 193 -4.75 -18.54 15.68
C TYR A 193 -4.20 -18.86 14.28
N LYS A 194 -4.10 -17.82 13.47
CA LYS A 194 -3.41 -17.87 12.17
C LYS A 194 -1.94 -17.53 12.35
N ILE A 195 -1.09 -18.48 11.98
CA ILE A 195 0.36 -18.33 12.10
C ILE A 195 0.96 -17.98 10.74
N SER A 196 1.79 -16.93 10.72
CA SER A 196 2.55 -16.51 9.55
C SER A 196 4.03 -16.39 9.89
N THR A 197 4.88 -17.02 9.11
CA THR A 197 6.32 -16.82 9.17
C THR A 197 6.73 -15.79 8.11
N LYS A 198 7.62 -14.88 8.45
CA LYS A 198 8.09 -13.82 7.56
C LYS A 198 9.59 -13.67 7.65
N SER A 199 10.22 -13.46 6.50
CA SER A 199 11.62 -13.08 6.42
C SER A 199 11.79 -11.57 6.28
N PHE A 200 12.93 -11.08 6.73
CA PHE A 200 13.33 -9.69 6.72
C PHE A 200 14.77 -9.57 6.26
N TYR A 201 15.14 -8.39 5.77
CA TYR A 201 16.50 -8.09 5.30
C TYR A 201 16.99 -9.13 4.27
N SER A 202 16.15 -9.42 3.25
CA SER A 202 16.45 -10.40 2.19
C SER A 202 16.83 -11.79 2.75
N ASP A 203 16.00 -12.35 3.62
CA ASP A 203 16.19 -13.67 4.27
C ASP A 203 17.38 -13.74 5.26
N ASN A 204 17.76 -12.61 5.89
CA ASN A 204 18.75 -12.55 6.96
C ASN A 204 18.14 -12.62 8.37
N GLU A 205 16.85 -12.31 8.54
CA GLU A 205 16.12 -12.43 9.80
C GLU A 205 14.74 -13.05 9.58
N PHE A 206 14.22 -13.72 10.62
CA PHE A 206 12.97 -14.47 10.53
C PHE A 206 12.11 -14.27 11.78
N TYR A 207 10.80 -14.05 11.56
CA TYR A 207 9.84 -13.83 12.63
C TYR A 207 8.57 -14.64 12.43
N VAL A 208 7.95 -15.05 13.54
CA VAL A 208 6.59 -15.60 13.58
C VAL A 208 5.64 -14.50 14.00
N PHE A 209 4.58 -14.32 13.23
CA PHE A 209 3.44 -13.45 13.52
C PHE A 209 2.23 -14.32 13.85
N VAL A 210 1.62 -14.07 14.99
CA VAL A 210 0.41 -14.75 15.46
C VAL A 210 -0.76 -13.79 15.33
N TYR A 211 -1.83 -14.22 14.65
CA TYR A 211 -3.03 -13.42 14.43
C TYR A 211 -4.29 -14.13 14.91
N GLU A 212 -5.24 -13.37 15.44
CA GLU A 212 -6.61 -13.80 15.60
C GLU A 212 -7.44 -13.29 14.42
N GLU A 213 -8.08 -14.22 13.66
CA GLU A 213 -8.77 -13.90 12.42
C GLU A 213 -10.29 -14.04 12.59
N PHE A 214 -11.03 -12.96 12.31
CA PHE A 214 -12.48 -12.93 12.30
C PHE A 214 -13.01 -12.93 10.87
N THR A 215 -14.05 -13.73 10.61
CA THR A 215 -14.65 -13.93 9.29
C THR A 215 -16.10 -13.44 9.19
N ASP A 216 -16.75 -13.09 10.30
CA ASP A 216 -18.03 -12.37 10.28
C ASP A 216 -17.74 -10.86 10.42
N VAL A 217 -17.60 -10.23 9.26
CA VAL A 217 -17.41 -8.78 9.16
C VAL A 217 -18.58 -8.20 8.38
N ARG A 218 -19.25 -7.20 8.95
CA ARG A 218 -20.45 -6.64 8.34
C ARG A 218 -20.25 -5.18 7.95
N PHE A 219 -20.82 -4.82 6.81
CA PHE A 219 -20.83 -3.48 6.29
C PHE A 219 -21.84 -2.62 7.03
N ALA A 220 -21.39 -1.55 7.68
CA ALA A 220 -22.21 -0.70 8.56
C ALA A 220 -22.48 0.70 7.97
N TYR A 221 -21.47 1.28 7.25
CA TYR A 221 -21.62 2.60 6.65
C TYR A 221 -20.59 2.85 5.55
N ALA A 222 -21.01 3.53 4.49
CA ALA A 222 -20.10 4.21 3.57
C ALA A 222 -20.77 5.47 3.01
N PRO A 223 -20.00 6.57 2.83
CA PRO A 223 -20.49 7.70 2.07
C PRO A 223 -20.64 7.33 0.59
N PRO A 224 -21.41 8.09 -0.21
CA PRO A 224 -21.40 7.99 -1.66
C PRO A 224 -19.99 8.09 -2.23
N SER A 225 -19.70 7.44 -3.35
CA SER A 225 -18.40 7.55 -4.03
C SER A 225 -18.04 9.00 -4.40
N SER A 226 -19.02 9.84 -4.65
CA SER A 226 -18.85 11.30 -4.84
C SER A 226 -18.32 12.04 -3.59
N ILE A 227 -18.23 11.37 -2.43
CA ILE A 227 -17.52 11.83 -1.23
C ILE A 227 -16.30 10.93 -0.99
N GLY A 228 -16.52 9.60 -0.91
CA GLY A 228 -15.50 8.61 -0.58
C GLY A 228 -14.39 8.46 -1.62
N LYS A 229 -14.66 8.90 -2.86
CA LYS A 229 -13.73 8.91 -3.98
C LYS A 229 -13.77 10.25 -4.75
N PHE A 230 -14.08 11.37 -4.08
CA PHE A 230 -14.08 12.69 -4.69
C PHE A 230 -12.73 13.03 -5.30
N GLY A 231 -12.72 13.50 -6.55
CA GLY A 231 -11.51 13.71 -7.34
C GLY A 231 -11.06 12.50 -8.15
N GLY A 232 -11.66 11.33 -7.91
CA GLY A 232 -11.51 10.12 -8.72
C GLY A 232 -10.07 9.73 -9.02
N ASP A 233 -9.80 9.42 -10.29
CA ASP A 233 -8.46 9.12 -10.77
C ASP A 233 -7.64 10.39 -11.02
N THR A 234 -8.28 11.54 -11.25
CA THR A 234 -7.61 12.83 -11.48
C THR A 234 -6.82 13.25 -10.26
N ASP A 235 -7.41 13.21 -9.07
CA ASP A 235 -6.76 13.59 -7.82
C ASP A 235 -5.98 12.44 -7.15
N ASN A 236 -6.04 11.22 -7.65
CA ASN A 236 -5.32 10.08 -7.08
C ASN A 236 -3.81 10.34 -7.07
N TRP A 237 -3.15 10.20 -5.92
CA TRP A 237 -1.76 10.57 -5.67
C TRP A 237 -1.46 12.07 -5.79
N MET A 238 -2.47 12.93 -5.73
CA MET A 238 -2.28 14.37 -5.89
C MET A 238 -2.62 15.13 -4.61
N TRP A 239 -1.96 16.28 -4.44
CA TRP A 239 -2.31 17.28 -3.46
C TRP A 239 -2.48 18.63 -4.16
N PRO A 240 -3.47 19.48 -3.80
CA PRO A 240 -4.44 19.38 -2.68
C PRO A 240 -5.55 18.35 -2.88
N ARG A 241 -5.87 17.59 -1.82
CA ARG A 241 -6.86 16.51 -1.83
C ARG A 241 -8.10 16.85 -1.00
N HIS A 242 -9.29 16.48 -1.51
CA HIS A 242 -10.58 16.79 -0.86
C HIS A 242 -11.47 15.54 -0.72
N THR A 243 -10.88 14.39 -0.66
CA THR A 243 -11.57 13.09 -0.63
C THR A 243 -11.89 12.69 0.80
N GLY A 244 -13.15 12.31 1.08
CA GLY A 244 -13.56 11.68 2.31
C GLY A 244 -13.37 10.17 2.26
N ASP A 245 -12.12 9.71 2.13
CA ASP A 245 -11.80 8.31 1.90
C ASP A 245 -11.91 7.47 3.17
N PHE A 246 -13.15 7.12 3.56
CA PHE A 246 -13.43 6.24 4.67
C PHE A 246 -14.65 5.36 4.44
N SER A 247 -14.71 4.23 5.14
CA SER A 247 -15.85 3.33 5.24
C SER A 247 -15.85 2.65 6.62
N VAL A 248 -17.00 2.15 7.02
CA VAL A 248 -17.22 1.62 8.36
C VAL A 248 -17.75 0.19 8.29
N PHE A 249 -17.11 -0.69 9.02
CA PHE A 249 -17.50 -2.10 9.17
C PHE A 249 -17.61 -2.44 10.66
N ARG A 250 -18.19 -3.60 10.96
CA ARG A 250 -18.21 -4.15 12.32
C ARG A 250 -17.75 -5.60 12.31
N VAL A 251 -16.93 -5.93 13.29
CA VAL A 251 -16.51 -7.30 13.58
C VAL A 251 -17.55 -7.95 14.49
N TYR A 252 -17.93 -9.18 14.16
CA TYR A 252 -18.80 -10.02 14.96
C TYR A 252 -18.06 -11.27 15.44
N SER A 253 -18.48 -11.78 16.59
CA SER A 253 -17.97 -13.00 17.23
C SER A 253 -19.12 -13.89 17.67
N ASP A 254 -18.82 -15.13 18.08
CA ASP A 254 -19.78 -15.91 18.85
C ASP A 254 -20.08 -15.23 20.22
N VAL A 255 -21.02 -15.76 20.94
CA VAL A 255 -21.42 -15.23 22.27
C VAL A 255 -20.31 -15.31 23.33
N ASN A 256 -19.24 -16.07 23.09
CA ASN A 256 -18.07 -16.21 23.93
C ASN A 256 -16.90 -15.31 23.50
N GLY A 257 -17.11 -14.44 22.49
CA GLY A 257 -16.09 -13.55 21.95
C GLY A 257 -15.08 -14.26 21.02
N LYS A 258 -15.38 -15.48 20.54
CA LYS A 258 -14.49 -16.24 19.65
C LYS A 258 -14.80 -15.95 18.18
N PRO A 259 -13.77 -15.98 17.30
CA PRO A 259 -14.00 -15.95 15.87
C PRO A 259 -14.98 -17.03 15.40
N ALA A 260 -15.99 -16.65 14.62
CA ALA A 260 -16.98 -17.54 14.07
C ALA A 260 -17.32 -17.16 12.63
N THR A 261 -17.83 -18.12 11.85
CA THR A 261 -18.45 -17.83 10.57
C THR A 261 -19.76 -17.09 10.79
N TYR A 262 -20.26 -16.40 9.75
CA TYR A 262 -21.52 -15.67 9.84
C TYR A 262 -22.64 -16.51 10.44
N SER A 263 -23.29 -15.97 11.45
CA SER A 263 -24.55 -16.47 12.05
C SER A 263 -25.39 -15.27 12.50
N LYS A 264 -26.70 -15.42 12.46
CA LYS A 264 -27.62 -14.43 13.05
C LYS A 264 -27.47 -14.29 14.58
N ASP A 265 -26.94 -15.34 15.22
CA ASP A 265 -26.73 -15.39 16.68
C ASP A 265 -25.41 -14.75 17.10
N ASN A 266 -24.55 -14.42 16.14
CA ASN A 266 -23.30 -13.73 16.45
C ASN A 266 -23.57 -12.31 16.96
N VAL A 267 -22.75 -11.88 17.90
CA VAL A 267 -22.84 -10.57 18.56
C VAL A 267 -21.68 -9.66 18.15
N PRO A 268 -21.83 -8.33 18.26
CA PRO A 268 -20.69 -7.42 18.07
C PRO A 268 -19.49 -7.82 18.93
N TYR A 269 -18.31 -7.90 18.31
CA TYR A 269 -17.09 -8.27 19.02
C TYR A 269 -16.68 -7.19 20.03
N SER A 270 -16.34 -7.60 21.23
CA SER A 270 -15.78 -6.72 22.27
C SER A 270 -14.23 -6.77 22.20
N PRO A 271 -13.57 -5.76 21.59
CA PRO A 271 -12.13 -5.76 21.43
C PRO A 271 -11.39 -5.50 22.74
N LYS A 272 -10.15 -6.00 22.87
CA LYS A 272 -9.27 -5.69 24.02
C LYS A 272 -8.98 -4.20 24.15
N ARG A 273 -8.90 -3.49 23.02
CA ARG A 273 -8.67 -2.05 22.92
C ARG A 273 -9.36 -1.50 21.67
N PHE A 274 -9.82 -0.28 21.78
CA PHE A 274 -10.28 0.55 20.66
C PHE A 274 -9.66 1.95 20.76
N ALA A 275 -9.59 2.65 19.63
CA ALA A 275 -9.00 3.98 19.56
C ALA A 275 -9.98 5.04 20.12
N THR A 276 -9.47 5.92 20.96
CA THR A 276 -10.14 7.16 21.34
C THR A 276 -9.92 8.19 20.25
N ILE A 277 -10.97 8.89 19.83
CA ILE A 277 -10.93 9.92 18.78
C ILE A 277 -10.65 11.28 19.40
N SER A 278 -9.73 12.04 18.82
CA SER A 278 -9.46 13.42 19.21
C SER A 278 -10.20 14.39 18.31
N ASN A 279 -11.10 15.20 18.90
CA ASN A 279 -11.76 16.32 18.22
C ASN A 279 -11.00 17.66 18.37
N GLN A 280 -9.82 17.65 19.01
CA GLN A 280 -9.03 18.85 19.33
C GLN A 280 -8.33 19.48 18.11
N GLY A 281 -8.26 18.74 16.98
CA GLY A 281 -7.50 19.15 15.79
C GLY A 281 -5.98 19.03 15.98
N TYR A 282 -5.27 19.68 15.08
CA TYR A 282 -3.80 19.61 14.99
C TYR A 282 -3.25 20.90 14.38
N THR A 283 -1.93 21.12 14.51
CA THR A 283 -1.19 22.22 13.88
C THR A 283 0.09 21.71 13.21
N ALA A 284 0.66 22.55 12.33
CA ALA A 284 1.98 22.26 11.77
C ALA A 284 3.04 22.10 12.87
N GLY A 285 3.83 21.06 12.78
CA GLY A 285 4.84 20.70 13.76
C GLY A 285 4.39 19.71 14.83
N ASP A 286 3.07 19.44 14.96
CA ASP A 286 2.56 18.44 15.90
C ASP A 286 3.05 17.05 15.53
N TYR A 287 3.36 16.26 16.56
CA TYR A 287 3.78 14.88 16.41
C TYR A 287 2.64 14.02 15.82
N SER A 288 3.03 13.10 14.97
CA SER A 288 2.14 12.09 14.40
C SER A 288 2.82 10.73 14.31
N MET A 289 2.07 9.66 14.51
CA MET A 289 2.52 8.31 14.20
C MET A 289 1.42 7.53 13.48
N ILE A 290 1.84 6.70 12.54
CA ILE A 290 0.96 5.79 11.81
C ILE A 290 1.37 4.36 12.16
N MET A 291 0.39 3.54 12.54
CA MET A 291 0.57 2.12 12.74
C MET A 291 -0.27 1.37 11.72
N GLY A 292 0.36 0.51 10.90
CA GLY A 292 -0.35 -0.19 9.85
C GLY A 292 0.43 -1.33 9.25
N ASN A 293 -0.10 -1.89 8.16
CA ASN A 293 0.43 -3.09 7.52
C ASN A 293 0.95 -2.77 6.10
N PRO A 294 2.08 -2.04 5.97
CA PRO A 294 2.62 -1.68 4.65
C PRO A 294 2.96 -2.93 3.84
N GLY A 295 2.60 -2.92 2.56
CA GLY A 295 2.68 -4.07 1.67
C GLY A 295 4.11 -4.46 1.33
N THR A 296 4.73 -3.75 0.39
CA THR A 296 6.08 -4.08 -0.08
C THR A 296 6.85 -2.84 -0.49
N THR A 297 8.06 -2.70 0.02
CA THR A 297 9.08 -1.77 -0.47
C THR A 297 10.30 -2.52 -1.00
N THR A 298 11.20 -1.83 -1.67
CA THR A 298 12.46 -2.36 -2.20
C THR A 298 13.56 -1.29 -2.05
N ARG A 299 13.74 -0.82 -0.79
CA ARG A 299 14.65 0.28 -0.44
C ARG A 299 16.12 -0.07 -0.69
N TYR A 300 16.44 -1.36 -0.63
CA TYR A 300 17.80 -1.88 -0.77
C TYR A 300 18.11 -2.44 -2.16
N LEU A 301 17.20 -2.20 -3.11
CA LEU A 301 17.39 -2.60 -4.50
C LEU A 301 18.62 -1.90 -5.11
N SER A 302 19.44 -2.65 -5.83
CA SER A 302 20.60 -2.11 -6.55
C SER A 302 20.19 -1.21 -7.73
N SER A 303 21.12 -0.41 -8.23
CA SER A 303 20.89 0.42 -9.43
C SER A 303 20.40 -0.39 -10.63
N TRP A 304 20.93 -1.60 -10.84
CA TRP A 304 20.51 -2.52 -11.92
C TRP A 304 19.09 -3.04 -11.70
N GLY A 305 18.72 -3.35 -10.46
CA GLY A 305 17.35 -3.76 -10.10
C GLY A 305 16.34 -2.65 -10.36
N ILE A 306 16.68 -1.40 -10.03
CA ILE A 306 15.84 -0.22 -10.31
C ILE A 306 15.68 -0.02 -11.83
N GLU A 307 16.75 -0.12 -12.60
CA GLU A 307 16.68 -0.03 -14.07
C GLU A 307 15.76 -1.11 -14.66
N ASN A 308 15.90 -2.35 -14.20
CA ASN A 308 15.04 -3.46 -14.65
C ASN A 308 13.57 -3.22 -14.27
N ARG A 309 13.28 -2.75 -13.05
CA ARG A 309 11.92 -2.38 -12.61
C ARG A 309 11.31 -1.28 -13.47
N MET A 310 12.08 -0.22 -13.74
CA MET A 310 11.65 0.93 -14.54
C MET A 310 11.35 0.56 -15.99
N LYS A 311 12.31 -0.09 -16.65
CA LYS A 311 12.25 -0.38 -18.09
C LYS A 311 11.30 -1.52 -18.44
N ASN A 312 11.20 -2.53 -17.59
CA ASN A 312 10.46 -3.76 -17.90
C ASN A 312 9.14 -3.85 -17.10
N GLY A 313 9.19 -3.78 -15.78
CA GLY A 313 8.00 -3.96 -14.95
C GLY A 313 7.01 -2.79 -15.03
N ASN A 314 7.50 -1.56 -14.79
CA ASN A 314 6.66 -0.37 -14.82
C ASN A 314 6.18 -0.05 -16.25
N GLN A 315 7.07 -0.18 -17.25
CA GLN A 315 6.73 0.12 -18.65
C GLN A 315 5.60 -0.79 -19.14
N ALA A 316 5.68 -2.09 -18.87
CA ALA A 316 4.60 -3.03 -19.23
C ALA A 316 3.25 -2.64 -18.60
N ARG A 317 3.25 -2.21 -17.33
CA ARG A 317 2.02 -1.72 -16.67
C ARG A 317 1.50 -0.44 -17.32
N ILE A 318 2.39 0.49 -17.65
CA ILE A 318 2.02 1.77 -18.28
C ILE A 318 1.33 1.51 -19.61
N ASP A 319 1.95 0.76 -20.49
CA ASP A 319 1.45 0.55 -21.84
C ASP A 319 0.18 -0.30 -21.86
N ILE A 320 0.23 -1.47 -21.22
CA ILE A 320 -0.85 -2.44 -21.27
C ILE A 320 -2.08 -1.96 -20.49
N ARG A 321 -1.91 -1.43 -19.28
CA ARG A 321 -3.05 -0.97 -18.48
C ARG A 321 -3.68 0.29 -19.04
N GLY A 322 -2.88 1.20 -19.62
CA GLY A 322 -3.41 2.38 -20.32
C GLY A 322 -4.33 2.00 -21.48
N ALA A 323 -3.88 1.07 -22.34
CA ALA A 323 -4.66 0.57 -23.47
C ALA A 323 -5.96 -0.14 -22.99
N LYS A 324 -5.85 -1.02 -21.99
CA LYS A 324 -6.98 -1.74 -21.40
C LYS A 324 -8.03 -0.81 -20.81
N GLN A 325 -7.64 0.17 -20.04
CA GLN A 325 -8.54 1.13 -19.40
C GLN A 325 -9.31 1.99 -20.39
N THR A 326 -8.71 2.31 -21.53
CA THR A 326 -9.39 3.02 -22.62
C THR A 326 -10.60 2.21 -23.12
N VAL A 327 -10.44 0.90 -23.31
CA VAL A 327 -11.55 0.02 -23.70
C VAL A 327 -12.61 -0.01 -22.60
N TRP A 328 -12.22 -0.28 -21.36
CA TRP A 328 -13.18 -0.38 -20.25
C TRP A 328 -14.00 0.89 -20.06
N LYS A 329 -13.35 2.07 -20.08
CA LYS A 329 -14.03 3.37 -19.97
C LYS A 329 -15.11 3.57 -21.04
N SER A 330 -14.90 3.09 -22.28
CA SER A 330 -15.88 3.26 -23.36
C SER A 330 -17.20 2.54 -23.07
N PHE A 331 -17.14 1.35 -22.46
CA PHE A 331 -18.31 0.59 -22.04
C PHE A 331 -18.94 1.12 -20.74
N MET A 332 -18.10 1.42 -19.74
CA MET A 332 -18.55 1.93 -18.43
C MET A 332 -19.37 3.23 -18.56
N LYS A 333 -19.01 4.12 -19.50
CA LYS A 333 -19.71 5.39 -19.72
C LYS A 333 -21.13 5.22 -20.27
N THR A 334 -21.42 4.13 -20.97
CA THR A 334 -22.66 3.93 -21.70
C THR A 334 -23.61 2.91 -21.04
N ASN A 335 -23.13 2.15 -20.02
CA ASN A 335 -23.91 1.11 -19.37
C ASN A 335 -23.63 1.08 -17.87
N GLU A 336 -24.65 1.40 -17.06
CA GLU A 336 -24.55 1.49 -15.60
C GLU A 336 -24.21 0.12 -14.96
N ALA A 337 -24.76 -0.99 -15.47
CA ALA A 337 -24.44 -2.31 -14.94
C ALA A 337 -22.97 -2.69 -15.18
N ILE A 338 -22.43 -2.37 -16.36
CA ILE A 338 -21.00 -2.54 -16.66
C ILE A 338 -20.16 -1.59 -15.79
N ASN A 339 -20.62 -0.37 -15.57
CA ASN A 339 -19.91 0.58 -14.70
C ASN A 339 -19.77 0.04 -13.28
N ILE A 340 -20.83 -0.49 -12.70
CA ILE A 340 -20.81 -1.13 -11.37
C ILE A 340 -19.87 -2.35 -11.37
N ALA A 341 -20.00 -3.25 -12.33
CA ALA A 341 -19.21 -4.49 -12.41
C ALA A 341 -17.70 -4.24 -12.59
N TYR A 342 -17.33 -3.20 -13.34
CA TYR A 342 -15.93 -2.90 -13.65
C TYR A 342 -15.29 -1.87 -12.71
N ALA A 343 -16.06 -1.23 -11.82
CA ALA A 343 -15.59 -0.15 -10.96
C ALA A 343 -14.34 -0.52 -10.16
N SER A 344 -14.33 -1.66 -9.45
CA SER A 344 -13.19 -2.12 -8.66
C SER A 344 -12.00 -2.57 -9.52
N LYS A 345 -12.28 -3.25 -10.64
CA LYS A 345 -11.25 -3.68 -11.61
C LYS A 345 -10.53 -2.47 -12.21
N TYR A 346 -11.31 -1.46 -12.62
CA TYR A 346 -10.81 -0.22 -13.17
C TYR A 346 -9.98 0.55 -12.14
N ALA A 347 -10.50 0.77 -10.94
CA ALA A 347 -9.81 1.50 -9.88
C ALA A 347 -8.45 0.87 -9.53
N ARG A 348 -8.40 -0.47 -9.39
CA ARG A 348 -7.14 -1.18 -9.16
C ARG A 348 -6.16 -1.04 -10.33
N SER A 349 -6.65 -1.18 -11.56
CA SER A 349 -5.80 -1.04 -12.76
C SER A 349 -5.22 0.37 -12.86
N SER A 350 -6.04 1.40 -12.70
CA SER A 350 -5.66 2.82 -12.77
C SER A 350 -4.67 3.21 -11.69
N ASN A 351 -4.88 2.76 -10.45
CA ASN A 351 -3.98 3.06 -9.34
C ASN A 351 -2.54 2.58 -9.62
N TYR A 352 -2.35 1.33 -10.03
CA TYR A 352 -1.02 0.81 -10.37
C TYR A 352 -0.44 1.41 -11.66
N TRP A 353 -1.28 1.76 -12.62
CA TRP A 353 -0.88 2.45 -13.85
C TRP A 353 -0.29 3.81 -13.53
N LYS A 354 -1.01 4.63 -12.75
CA LYS A 354 -0.60 5.96 -12.35
C LYS A 354 0.64 5.92 -11.44
N ASN A 355 0.70 4.98 -10.50
CA ASN A 355 1.87 4.72 -9.66
C ASN A 355 3.12 4.40 -10.51
N SER A 356 3.02 3.53 -11.53
CA SER A 356 4.15 3.18 -12.38
C SER A 356 4.66 4.38 -13.19
N ILE A 357 3.76 5.24 -13.68
CA ILE A 357 4.12 6.50 -14.36
C ILE A 357 4.87 7.43 -13.41
N GLY A 358 4.30 7.65 -12.21
CA GLY A 358 4.87 8.53 -11.20
C GLY A 358 6.23 8.04 -10.72
N MET A 359 6.36 6.74 -10.45
CA MET A 359 7.62 6.12 -10.06
C MET A 359 8.72 6.32 -11.10
N ASN A 360 8.44 6.05 -12.38
CA ASN A 360 9.43 6.24 -13.45
C ASN A 360 9.87 7.71 -13.55
N LYS A 361 8.93 8.65 -13.45
CA LYS A 361 9.23 10.09 -13.43
C LYS A 361 10.07 10.49 -12.21
N ALA A 362 9.74 9.98 -11.02
CA ALA A 362 10.46 10.28 -9.80
C ALA A 362 11.89 9.71 -9.83
N ILE A 363 12.09 8.47 -10.31
CA ILE A 363 13.42 7.85 -10.46
C ILE A 363 14.32 8.74 -11.32
N GLN A 364 13.80 9.26 -12.44
CA GLN A 364 14.55 10.15 -13.34
C GLN A 364 14.79 11.54 -12.72
N LYS A 365 13.73 12.20 -12.21
CA LYS A 365 13.79 13.57 -11.67
C LYS A 365 14.74 13.67 -10.48
N LEU A 366 14.77 12.66 -9.61
CA LEU A 366 15.55 12.66 -8.38
C LEU A 366 16.94 12.01 -8.54
N GLY A 367 17.30 11.53 -9.74
CA GLY A 367 18.58 10.90 -10.00
C GLY A 367 18.82 9.65 -9.14
N ILE A 368 17.76 8.86 -8.86
CA ILE A 368 17.82 7.74 -7.90
C ILE A 368 18.84 6.68 -8.30
N ILE A 369 18.96 6.39 -9.61
CA ILE A 369 19.95 5.41 -10.11
C ILE A 369 21.37 5.84 -9.75
N GLU A 370 21.70 7.11 -9.93
CA GLU A 370 23.05 7.64 -9.63
C GLU A 370 23.32 7.67 -8.11
N ARG A 371 22.29 7.96 -7.30
CA ARG A 371 22.41 7.86 -5.83
C ARG A 371 22.69 6.42 -5.40
N LYS A 372 22.04 5.44 -6.00
CA LYS A 372 22.29 4.01 -5.71
C LYS A 372 23.67 3.55 -6.19
N LYS A 373 24.17 4.07 -7.31
CA LYS A 373 25.56 3.81 -7.74
C LYS A 373 26.59 4.39 -6.74
N SER A 374 26.29 5.54 -6.15
CA SER A 374 27.13 6.13 -5.10
C SER A 374 27.10 5.29 -3.82
N GLU A 375 25.95 4.80 -3.38
CA GLU A 375 25.81 3.85 -2.25
C GLU A 375 26.59 2.54 -2.51
N GLN A 376 26.48 1.99 -3.74
CA GLN A 376 27.23 0.80 -4.14
C GLN A 376 28.75 1.01 -4.16
N LYS A 377 29.23 2.21 -4.53
CA LYS A 377 30.63 2.57 -4.46
C LYS A 377 31.12 2.63 -3.01
N GLU A 378 30.40 3.31 -2.13
CA GLU A 378 30.71 3.38 -0.70
C GLU A 378 30.74 1.97 -0.07
N PHE A 379 29.79 1.13 -0.41
CA PHE A 379 29.76 -0.27 0.01
C PHE A 379 31.00 -1.04 -0.47
N THR A 380 31.42 -0.84 -1.71
CA THR A 380 32.61 -1.47 -2.29
C THR A 380 33.89 -1.04 -1.54
N GLU A 381 34.00 0.25 -1.24
CA GLU A 381 35.13 0.79 -0.48
C GLU A 381 35.18 0.20 0.94
N TRP A 382 34.03 0.13 1.62
CA TRP A 382 33.90 -0.48 2.94
C TRP A 382 34.22 -1.98 2.95
N VAL A 383 33.78 -2.73 1.93
CA VAL A 383 34.11 -4.17 1.75
C VAL A 383 35.60 -4.34 1.56
N ASN A 384 36.23 -3.55 0.70
CA ASN A 384 37.64 -3.65 0.36
C ASN A 384 38.58 -3.28 1.51
N ALA A 385 38.10 -2.61 2.53
CA ALA A 385 38.88 -2.23 3.70
C ALA A 385 39.17 -3.40 4.68
N SER A 386 38.55 -4.58 4.48
CA SER A 386 38.71 -5.75 5.35
C SER A 386 38.68 -7.07 4.58
N GLU A 387 39.66 -7.95 4.79
CA GLU A 387 39.66 -9.29 4.17
C GLU A 387 38.47 -10.14 4.58
N ASN A 388 37.99 -10.04 5.83
CA ASN A 388 36.80 -10.71 6.29
C ASN A 388 35.55 -10.24 5.50
N ARG A 389 35.39 -8.92 5.28
CA ARG A 389 34.29 -8.36 4.49
C ARG A 389 34.37 -8.74 3.02
N LYS A 390 35.59 -8.78 2.43
CA LYS A 390 35.80 -9.28 1.07
C LYS A 390 35.34 -10.73 0.92
N THR A 391 35.66 -11.59 1.89
CA THR A 391 35.22 -12.98 1.88
C THR A 391 33.70 -13.08 1.94
N LYS A 392 33.04 -12.31 2.82
CA LYS A 392 31.59 -12.36 3.02
C LYS A 392 30.80 -11.69 1.90
N TYR A 393 31.23 -10.51 1.43
CA TYR A 393 30.40 -9.60 0.64
C TYR A 393 31.01 -9.23 -0.72
N GLY A 394 32.26 -9.60 -0.99
CA GLY A 394 33.03 -9.12 -2.16
C GLY A 394 32.41 -9.44 -3.51
N SER A 395 31.65 -10.55 -3.61
CA SER A 395 30.97 -10.94 -4.86
C SER A 395 29.57 -10.35 -5.02
N ALA A 396 28.99 -9.72 -3.98
CA ALA A 396 27.58 -9.34 -3.98
C ALA A 396 27.20 -8.44 -5.15
N LEU A 397 27.89 -7.30 -5.32
CA LEU A 397 27.57 -6.34 -6.39
C LEU A 397 27.86 -6.88 -7.79
N THR A 398 28.95 -7.64 -7.97
CA THR A 398 29.28 -8.29 -9.25
C THR A 398 28.20 -9.31 -9.63
N ASN A 399 27.72 -10.09 -8.67
CA ASN A 399 26.67 -11.06 -8.89
C ASN A 399 25.32 -10.40 -9.21
N LEU A 400 24.99 -9.27 -8.55
CA LEU A 400 23.82 -8.46 -8.90
C LEU A 400 23.89 -7.94 -10.34
N GLN A 401 25.02 -7.35 -10.73
CA GLN A 401 25.22 -6.86 -12.09
C GLN A 401 25.07 -7.97 -13.14
N ASN A 402 25.70 -9.10 -12.92
CA ASN A 402 25.65 -10.26 -13.83
C ASN A 402 24.23 -10.84 -13.90
N GLY A 403 23.57 -11.00 -12.75
CA GLY A 403 22.22 -11.52 -12.68
C GLY A 403 21.22 -10.64 -13.40
N TYR A 404 21.18 -9.34 -13.10
CA TYR A 404 20.30 -8.39 -13.79
C TYR A 404 20.60 -8.25 -15.27
N GLY A 405 21.88 -8.30 -15.69
CA GLY A 405 22.27 -8.34 -17.09
C GLY A 405 21.67 -9.53 -17.85
N LYS A 406 21.69 -10.72 -17.21
CA LYS A 406 21.13 -11.94 -17.83
C LYS A 406 19.60 -11.92 -17.90
N ILE A 407 18.90 -11.49 -16.85
CA ILE A 407 17.42 -11.51 -16.88
C ILE A 407 16.83 -10.41 -17.75
N SER A 408 17.55 -9.35 -18.07
CA SER A 408 17.00 -8.16 -18.73
C SER A 408 16.32 -8.50 -20.06
N LYS A 409 16.90 -9.37 -20.87
CA LYS A 409 16.36 -9.79 -22.17
C LYS A 409 15.02 -10.55 -22.07
N TYR A 410 14.81 -11.29 -20.97
CA TYR A 410 13.59 -12.05 -20.73
C TYR A 410 12.53 -11.21 -19.98
N SER A 411 12.97 -10.35 -19.06
CA SER A 411 12.10 -9.58 -18.18
C SER A 411 11.08 -8.74 -18.93
N HIS A 412 11.49 -8.17 -20.08
CA HIS A 412 10.60 -7.37 -20.93
C HIS A 412 9.43 -8.23 -21.44
N ALA A 413 9.73 -9.30 -22.16
CA ALA A 413 8.71 -10.19 -22.74
C ALA A 413 7.82 -10.82 -21.66
N LEU A 414 8.40 -11.27 -20.53
CA LEU A 414 7.66 -11.87 -19.41
C LEU A 414 6.69 -10.88 -18.76
N ASN A 415 7.10 -9.63 -18.52
CA ASN A 415 6.21 -8.63 -17.92
C ASN A 415 5.08 -8.24 -18.87
N PHE A 416 5.38 -8.02 -20.15
CA PHE A 416 4.35 -7.73 -21.15
C PHE A 416 3.38 -8.91 -21.32
N MET A 417 3.86 -10.15 -21.41
CA MET A 417 3.02 -11.35 -21.52
C MET A 417 2.09 -11.50 -20.33
N ARG A 418 2.62 -11.28 -19.12
CA ARG A 418 1.81 -11.34 -17.89
C ARG A 418 0.70 -10.29 -17.85
N GLU A 419 1.04 -9.00 -18.14
CA GLU A 419 0.08 -7.90 -18.05
C GLU A 419 -0.97 -7.95 -19.19
N SER A 420 -0.61 -8.43 -20.39
CA SER A 420 -1.51 -8.48 -21.56
C SER A 420 -2.18 -9.84 -21.76
N LEU A 421 -1.40 -10.90 -22.02
CA LEU A 421 -1.94 -12.17 -22.51
C LEU A 421 -2.50 -13.08 -21.39
N LEU A 422 -1.88 -13.04 -20.19
CA LEU A 422 -2.31 -13.90 -19.06
C LEU A 422 -3.27 -13.22 -18.10
N SER A 423 -3.12 -11.91 -17.88
CA SER A 423 -3.92 -11.15 -16.90
C SER A 423 -4.63 -9.93 -17.51
N GLY A 424 -4.50 -9.73 -18.81
CA GLY A 424 -5.13 -8.60 -19.52
C GLY A 424 -6.63 -8.70 -19.61
N THR A 425 -7.14 -9.92 -19.70
CA THR A 425 -8.57 -10.26 -19.86
C THR A 425 -8.97 -11.35 -18.88
N GLU A 426 -10.26 -11.62 -18.74
CA GLU A 426 -10.81 -12.57 -17.75
C GLU A 426 -10.95 -13.99 -18.31
N MET A 427 -11.23 -14.14 -19.59
CA MET A 427 -11.41 -15.47 -20.22
C MET A 427 -10.20 -16.40 -20.03
N PRO A 428 -8.93 -15.96 -20.19
CA PRO A 428 -7.77 -16.82 -19.93
C PRO A 428 -7.70 -17.30 -18.47
N ARG A 429 -8.13 -16.48 -17.50
CA ARG A 429 -8.19 -16.88 -16.09
C ARG A 429 -9.23 -17.98 -15.87
N ILE A 430 -10.41 -17.84 -16.47
CA ILE A 430 -11.46 -18.88 -16.41
C ILE A 430 -10.94 -20.16 -17.07
N ALA A 431 -10.34 -20.06 -18.26
CA ALA A 431 -9.76 -21.21 -18.97
C ALA A 431 -8.66 -21.92 -18.18
N SER A 432 -7.86 -21.18 -17.37
CA SER A 432 -6.82 -21.73 -16.51
C SER A 432 -7.35 -22.71 -15.46
N THR A 433 -8.60 -22.58 -15.04
CA THR A 433 -9.22 -23.49 -14.07
C THR A 433 -9.32 -24.92 -14.61
N ILE A 434 -9.52 -25.07 -15.92
CA ILE A 434 -9.56 -26.39 -16.59
C ILE A 434 -8.17 -27.02 -16.63
N VAL A 435 -7.13 -26.24 -16.88
CA VAL A 435 -5.74 -26.72 -16.84
C VAL A 435 -5.39 -27.20 -15.42
N LYS A 436 -5.73 -26.42 -14.40
CA LYS A 436 -5.53 -26.80 -12.98
C LYS A 436 -6.29 -28.08 -12.60
N LEU A 437 -7.51 -28.28 -13.16
CA LEU A 437 -8.31 -29.49 -12.97
C LEU A 437 -7.60 -30.72 -13.58
N THR A 438 -7.10 -30.61 -14.80
CA THR A 438 -6.41 -31.71 -15.47
C THR A 438 -5.04 -32.04 -14.87
N GLU A 439 -4.40 -31.09 -14.23
CA GLU A 439 -3.15 -31.26 -13.45
C GLU A 439 -3.39 -31.78 -12.03
N GLY A 440 -4.63 -32.04 -11.64
CA GLY A 440 -5.00 -32.52 -10.30
C GLY A 440 -4.86 -31.48 -9.18
N LYS A 441 -4.63 -30.20 -9.55
CA LYS A 441 -4.54 -29.10 -8.58
C LYS A 441 -5.91 -28.65 -8.09
N PHE A 442 -6.95 -28.84 -8.90
CA PHE A 442 -8.35 -28.54 -8.60
C PHE A 442 -9.22 -29.78 -8.77
N ASN A 443 -10.31 -29.86 -8.02
CA ASN A 443 -11.45 -30.73 -8.31
C ASN A 443 -12.56 -29.91 -8.98
N LYS A 444 -13.65 -30.56 -9.41
CA LYS A 444 -14.75 -29.89 -10.10
C LYS A 444 -15.42 -28.80 -9.27
N ASP A 445 -15.57 -29.02 -7.96
CA ASP A 445 -16.22 -28.06 -7.07
C ASP A 445 -15.34 -26.81 -6.91
N SER A 446 -14.02 -26.97 -6.78
CA SER A 446 -13.07 -25.85 -6.76
C SER A 446 -13.12 -25.05 -8.05
N VAL A 447 -13.22 -25.72 -9.21
CA VAL A 447 -13.37 -25.06 -10.53
C VAL A 447 -14.66 -24.25 -10.60
N LEU A 448 -15.79 -24.84 -10.16
CA LEU A 448 -17.08 -24.16 -10.18
C LEU A 448 -17.09 -22.96 -9.23
N LYS A 449 -16.51 -23.10 -8.04
CA LYS A 449 -16.42 -22.01 -7.07
C LYS A 449 -15.59 -20.85 -7.60
N GLU A 450 -14.37 -21.13 -8.11
CA GLU A 450 -13.50 -20.07 -8.67
C GLU A 450 -14.13 -19.41 -9.91
N ALA A 451 -14.75 -20.22 -10.78
CA ALA A 451 -15.44 -19.69 -11.95
C ALA A 451 -16.64 -18.80 -11.56
N ALA A 452 -17.47 -19.22 -10.61
CA ALA A 452 -18.59 -18.42 -10.15
C ALA A 452 -18.17 -17.01 -9.69
N GLU A 453 -17.06 -16.91 -8.97
CA GLU A 453 -16.50 -15.61 -8.56
C GLU A 453 -16.05 -14.76 -9.76
N LEU A 454 -15.39 -15.38 -10.76
CA LEU A 454 -14.93 -14.65 -11.95
C LEU A 454 -16.10 -14.17 -12.82
N TYR A 455 -17.21 -14.90 -12.86
CA TYR A 455 -18.37 -14.51 -13.65
C TYR A 455 -19.30 -13.49 -12.99
N LYS A 456 -19.14 -13.18 -11.70
CA LYS A 456 -19.97 -12.17 -11.03
C LYS A 456 -19.97 -10.83 -11.76
N ASP A 457 -18.79 -10.38 -12.17
CA ASP A 457 -18.56 -9.09 -12.78
C ASP A 457 -18.03 -9.21 -14.21
N TYR A 458 -18.39 -10.29 -14.92
CA TYR A 458 -17.90 -10.60 -16.26
C TYR A 458 -18.90 -10.19 -17.35
N TYR A 459 -18.41 -9.44 -18.32
CA TYR A 459 -19.12 -9.09 -19.54
C TYR A 459 -18.32 -9.51 -20.77
N ALA A 460 -18.81 -10.47 -21.53
CA ALA A 460 -18.09 -11.10 -22.65
C ALA A 460 -17.73 -10.09 -23.76
N GLU A 461 -18.58 -9.11 -24.03
CA GLU A 461 -18.34 -8.06 -25.03
C GLU A 461 -17.19 -7.12 -24.62
N VAL A 462 -17.09 -6.77 -23.33
CA VAL A 462 -15.98 -5.95 -22.81
C VAL A 462 -14.68 -6.73 -22.84
N ASP A 463 -14.74 -8.01 -22.44
CA ASP A 463 -13.58 -8.88 -22.40
C ASP A 463 -13.05 -9.18 -23.81
N GLN A 464 -13.94 -9.40 -24.79
CA GLN A 464 -13.57 -9.60 -26.21
C GLN A 464 -12.88 -8.37 -26.81
N ALA A 465 -13.45 -7.18 -26.61
CA ALA A 465 -12.84 -5.93 -27.10
C ALA A 465 -11.48 -5.69 -26.43
N THR A 466 -11.36 -5.99 -25.14
CA THR A 466 -10.10 -5.91 -24.40
C THR A 466 -9.08 -6.91 -24.93
N PHE A 467 -9.50 -8.16 -25.18
CA PHE A 467 -8.64 -9.23 -25.68
C PHE A 467 -7.98 -8.88 -27.01
N GLU A 468 -8.72 -8.31 -27.95
CA GLU A 468 -8.18 -7.82 -29.24
C GLU A 468 -7.04 -6.82 -29.02
N VAL A 469 -7.27 -5.81 -28.16
CA VAL A 469 -6.25 -4.78 -27.85
C VAL A 469 -5.04 -5.40 -27.16
N MET A 470 -5.24 -6.31 -26.21
CA MET A 470 -4.12 -6.97 -25.49
C MET A 470 -3.21 -7.77 -26.41
N ILE A 471 -3.77 -8.51 -27.37
CA ILE A 471 -2.98 -9.23 -28.37
C ILE A 471 -2.15 -8.27 -29.22
N ASN A 472 -2.74 -7.17 -29.66
CA ASN A 472 -2.06 -6.18 -30.50
C ASN A 472 -0.92 -5.47 -29.73
N GLU A 473 -1.19 -5.05 -28.49
CA GLU A 473 -0.16 -4.38 -27.67
C GLU A 473 1.01 -5.29 -27.34
N TYR A 474 0.75 -6.58 -27.03
CA TYR A 474 1.85 -7.53 -26.83
C TYR A 474 2.72 -7.70 -28.08
N LYS A 475 2.07 -7.89 -29.25
CA LYS A 475 2.81 -8.05 -30.54
C LYS A 475 3.68 -6.86 -30.89
N LYS A 476 3.25 -5.63 -30.54
CA LYS A 476 4.02 -4.40 -30.77
C LYS A 476 5.23 -4.29 -29.85
N ALA A 477 5.12 -4.83 -28.64
CA ALA A 477 6.09 -4.63 -27.58
C ALA A 477 7.25 -5.61 -27.59
N VAL A 478 7.10 -6.80 -28.20
CA VAL A 478 8.09 -7.88 -28.08
C VAL A 478 8.62 -8.34 -29.42
N GLU A 479 9.82 -8.90 -29.41
CA GLU A 479 10.46 -9.51 -30.58
C GLU A 479 9.73 -10.79 -30.98
N ALA A 480 9.88 -11.17 -32.27
CA ALA A 480 9.15 -12.29 -32.87
C ALA A 480 9.39 -13.63 -32.16
N GLU A 481 10.57 -13.85 -31.61
CA GLU A 481 10.93 -15.07 -30.87
C GLU A 481 10.12 -15.27 -29.59
N TYR A 482 9.55 -14.21 -29.00
CA TYR A 482 8.70 -14.26 -27.82
C TYR A 482 7.20 -14.34 -28.12
N LEU A 483 6.81 -14.47 -29.39
CA LEU A 483 5.40 -14.58 -29.75
C LEU A 483 4.88 -16.01 -29.54
N PRO A 484 3.82 -16.25 -28.75
CA PRO A 484 3.15 -17.55 -28.68
C PRO A 484 2.68 -18.06 -30.05
N ALA A 485 2.57 -19.39 -30.19
CA ALA A 485 2.26 -20.04 -31.48
C ALA A 485 0.92 -19.60 -32.10
N PHE A 486 -0.05 -19.14 -31.30
CA PHE A 486 -1.32 -18.64 -31.80
C PHE A 486 -1.19 -17.44 -32.76
N TYR A 487 -0.08 -16.67 -32.71
CA TYR A 487 0.14 -15.61 -33.70
C TYR A 487 0.36 -16.16 -35.11
N ASN A 488 0.89 -17.38 -35.24
CA ASN A 488 0.98 -18.05 -36.55
C ASN A 488 -0.45 -18.40 -37.04
N LEU A 489 -1.37 -18.78 -36.15
CA LEU A 489 -2.76 -19.02 -36.50
C LEU A 489 -3.46 -17.71 -36.93
N ILE A 490 -3.20 -16.59 -36.23
CA ILE A 490 -3.71 -15.26 -36.63
C ILE A 490 -3.27 -14.93 -38.06
N ASN A 491 -1.97 -15.09 -38.37
CA ASN A 491 -1.43 -14.77 -39.67
C ASN A 491 -2.02 -15.68 -40.75
N LYS A 492 -2.05 -17.00 -40.54
CA LYS A 492 -2.43 -17.99 -41.56
C LYS A 492 -3.94 -18.04 -41.78
N LYS A 493 -4.74 -18.11 -40.70
CA LYS A 493 -6.20 -18.34 -40.81
C LYS A 493 -6.98 -17.02 -40.83
N PHE A 494 -6.51 -16.00 -40.14
CA PHE A 494 -7.23 -14.72 -39.98
C PHE A 494 -6.59 -13.56 -40.72
N LYS A 495 -5.62 -13.85 -41.62
CA LYS A 495 -4.92 -12.84 -42.45
C LYS A 495 -4.32 -11.69 -41.63
N GLY A 496 -3.79 -11.98 -40.45
CA GLY A 496 -3.21 -11.01 -39.53
C GLY A 496 -4.20 -10.21 -38.68
N SER A 497 -5.50 -10.47 -38.78
CA SER A 497 -6.54 -9.73 -38.04
C SER A 497 -6.73 -10.29 -36.64
N SER A 498 -6.29 -9.53 -35.63
CA SER A 498 -6.54 -9.83 -34.20
C SER A 498 -8.02 -9.75 -33.86
N GLN A 499 -8.76 -8.85 -34.49
CA GLN A 499 -10.22 -8.75 -34.35
C GLN A 499 -10.92 -10.05 -34.73
N LYS A 500 -10.67 -10.58 -35.91
CA LYS A 500 -11.26 -11.85 -36.38
C LYS A 500 -10.85 -13.03 -35.51
N PHE A 501 -9.65 -13.00 -34.95
CA PHE A 501 -9.21 -14.02 -34.00
C PHE A 501 -9.96 -13.90 -32.67
N ALA A 502 -10.14 -12.70 -32.12
CA ALA A 502 -10.97 -12.47 -30.93
C ALA A 502 -12.41 -12.92 -31.16
N GLU A 503 -13.05 -12.54 -32.27
CA GLU A 503 -14.38 -13.00 -32.67
C GLU A 503 -14.45 -14.54 -32.73
N TYR A 504 -13.45 -15.20 -33.28
CA TYR A 504 -13.37 -16.66 -33.34
C TYR A 504 -13.32 -17.28 -31.93
N ILE A 505 -12.40 -16.78 -31.05
CA ILE A 505 -12.26 -17.29 -29.68
C ILE A 505 -13.60 -17.17 -28.95
N TYR A 506 -14.18 -15.97 -28.91
CA TYR A 506 -15.39 -15.70 -28.12
C TYR A 506 -16.66 -16.33 -28.73
N SER A 507 -16.74 -16.52 -30.06
CA SER A 507 -17.89 -17.21 -30.67
C SER A 507 -17.86 -18.73 -30.48
N LYS A 508 -16.69 -19.35 -30.35
CA LYS A 508 -16.51 -20.80 -30.28
C LYS A 508 -16.31 -21.33 -28.86
N SER A 509 -15.80 -20.51 -27.96
CA SER A 509 -15.54 -20.91 -26.57
C SER A 509 -16.83 -21.04 -25.76
N VAL A 510 -16.86 -22.04 -24.89
CA VAL A 510 -17.91 -22.20 -23.89
C VAL A 510 -17.79 -21.26 -22.70
N PHE A 511 -16.66 -20.54 -22.58
CA PHE A 511 -16.34 -19.65 -21.45
C PHE A 511 -16.97 -18.26 -21.56
N THR A 512 -17.82 -18.00 -22.52
CA THR A 512 -18.51 -16.71 -22.66
C THR A 512 -19.62 -16.48 -21.66
N THR A 513 -20.18 -17.52 -21.05
CA THR A 513 -21.13 -17.42 -19.94
C THR A 513 -20.96 -18.56 -18.95
N PHE A 514 -21.28 -18.32 -17.67
CA PHE A 514 -21.20 -19.33 -16.62
C PHE A 514 -22.04 -20.58 -16.92
N ASP A 515 -23.26 -20.42 -17.44
CA ASP A 515 -24.14 -21.52 -17.75
C ASP A 515 -23.61 -22.44 -18.87
N LYS A 516 -23.08 -21.86 -19.96
CA LYS A 516 -22.41 -22.63 -21.02
C LYS A 516 -21.22 -23.41 -20.45
N PHE A 517 -20.38 -22.74 -19.66
CA PHE A 517 -19.25 -23.37 -19.04
C PHE A 517 -19.62 -24.50 -18.08
N LYS A 518 -20.56 -24.27 -17.15
CA LYS A 518 -21.04 -25.26 -16.18
C LYS A 518 -21.64 -26.48 -16.88
N LYS A 519 -22.45 -26.27 -17.93
CA LYS A 519 -23.03 -27.35 -18.76
C LYS A 519 -21.93 -28.17 -19.45
N ALA A 520 -20.92 -27.53 -20.02
CA ALA A 520 -19.83 -28.22 -20.70
C ALA A 520 -18.94 -29.00 -19.71
N LEU A 521 -18.63 -28.43 -18.55
CA LEU A 521 -17.85 -29.07 -17.48
C LEU A 521 -18.53 -30.35 -16.97
N ASN A 522 -19.86 -30.33 -16.82
CA ASN A 522 -20.62 -31.49 -16.37
C ASN A 522 -20.75 -32.58 -17.44
N LYS A 523 -20.72 -32.21 -18.72
CA LYS A 523 -20.84 -33.17 -19.82
C LYS A 523 -19.57 -33.96 -20.07
N ASN A 524 -18.44 -33.29 -20.31
CA ASN A 524 -17.14 -33.93 -20.53
C ASN A 524 -15.99 -32.93 -20.36
N THR A 525 -15.23 -33.09 -19.28
CA THR A 525 -14.09 -32.20 -18.93
C THR A 525 -12.98 -32.29 -19.98
N LEU A 526 -12.70 -33.48 -20.55
CA LEU A 526 -11.59 -33.65 -21.50
C LEU A 526 -11.81 -32.90 -22.81
N ASN A 527 -13.07 -32.74 -23.25
CA ASN A 527 -13.38 -31.96 -24.44
C ASN A 527 -13.06 -30.47 -24.26
N LEU A 528 -13.06 -29.97 -23.01
CA LEU A 528 -12.70 -28.58 -22.72
C LEU A 528 -11.21 -28.26 -23.01
N LEU A 529 -10.33 -29.27 -23.05
CA LEU A 529 -8.93 -29.07 -23.43
C LEU A 529 -8.76 -28.62 -24.90
N ASN A 530 -9.78 -28.85 -25.74
CA ASN A 530 -9.77 -28.40 -27.13
C ASN A 530 -10.53 -27.09 -27.33
N ASP A 531 -11.07 -26.49 -26.28
CA ASP A 531 -11.70 -25.18 -26.35
C ASP A 531 -10.67 -24.12 -26.78
N PRO A 532 -11.00 -23.23 -27.72
CA PRO A 532 -10.06 -22.22 -28.22
C PRO A 532 -9.44 -21.34 -27.13
N ALA A 533 -10.19 -21.01 -26.07
CA ALA A 533 -9.66 -20.21 -24.95
C ALA A 533 -8.67 -21.01 -24.09
N VAL A 534 -8.88 -22.32 -23.92
CA VAL A 534 -7.95 -23.21 -23.21
C VAL A 534 -6.67 -23.41 -24.03
N LEU A 535 -6.79 -23.60 -25.35
CA LEU A 535 -5.64 -23.69 -26.23
C LEU A 535 -4.79 -22.40 -26.20
N TYR A 536 -5.42 -21.23 -26.32
CA TYR A 536 -4.77 -19.93 -26.17
C TYR A 536 -4.01 -19.82 -24.85
N TYR A 537 -4.69 -20.11 -23.72
CA TYR A 537 -4.07 -20.06 -22.40
C TYR A 537 -2.88 -21.00 -22.27
N ARG A 538 -3.03 -22.25 -22.73
CA ARG A 538 -1.96 -23.27 -22.68
C ARG A 538 -0.73 -22.85 -23.49
N GLU A 539 -0.91 -22.39 -24.72
CA GLU A 539 0.21 -21.93 -25.55
C GLU A 539 0.94 -20.76 -24.91
N THR A 540 0.19 -19.80 -24.38
CA THR A 540 0.77 -18.65 -23.70
C THR A 540 1.51 -19.04 -22.41
N SER A 541 0.90 -19.88 -21.57
CA SER A 541 1.49 -20.30 -20.29
C SER A 541 2.70 -21.24 -20.46
N LEU A 542 2.72 -22.07 -21.52
CA LEU A 542 3.88 -22.89 -21.86
C LEU A 542 5.07 -22.05 -22.26
N LEU A 543 4.88 -21.05 -23.14
CA LEU A 543 5.96 -20.13 -23.50
C LEU A 543 6.42 -19.31 -22.30
N TYR A 544 5.47 -18.76 -21.51
CA TYR A 544 5.80 -18.03 -20.28
C TYR A 544 6.65 -18.87 -19.32
N GLY A 545 6.26 -20.13 -19.09
CA GLY A 545 7.00 -21.05 -18.22
C GLY A 545 8.36 -21.44 -18.81
N SER A 546 8.49 -21.63 -20.12
CA SER A 546 9.77 -21.95 -20.75
C SER A 546 10.78 -20.81 -20.65
N LEU A 547 10.34 -19.55 -20.80
CA LEU A 547 11.19 -18.36 -20.65
C LEU A 547 11.68 -18.14 -19.21
N GLN A 548 11.00 -18.73 -18.23
CA GLN A 548 11.39 -18.67 -16.82
C GLN A 548 12.38 -19.77 -16.39
N LYS A 549 12.77 -20.66 -17.31
CA LYS A 549 13.71 -21.74 -17.06
C LYS A 549 15.13 -21.40 -17.54
N GLY A 550 16.08 -22.28 -17.20
CA GLY A 550 17.45 -22.19 -17.65
C GLY A 550 18.17 -20.93 -17.16
N ASP A 551 18.68 -20.12 -18.09
CA ASP A 551 19.46 -18.91 -17.78
C ASP A 551 18.71 -17.90 -16.90
N TYR A 552 17.39 -17.75 -17.12
CA TYR A 552 16.57 -16.84 -16.32
C TYR A 552 16.45 -17.31 -14.85
N GLU A 553 16.17 -18.60 -14.66
CA GLU A 553 16.05 -19.22 -13.34
C GLU A 553 17.37 -19.12 -12.54
N GLN A 554 18.49 -19.48 -13.20
CA GLN A 554 19.83 -19.37 -12.59
C GLN A 554 20.20 -17.93 -12.25
N ALA A 555 19.84 -16.97 -13.10
CA ALA A 555 20.10 -15.57 -12.84
C ALA A 555 19.26 -15.01 -11.69
N LEU A 556 17.99 -15.44 -11.54
CA LEU A 556 17.17 -15.08 -10.40
C LEU A 556 17.72 -15.66 -9.07
N GLU A 557 18.22 -16.89 -9.08
CA GLU A 557 18.89 -17.48 -7.92
C GLU A 557 20.13 -16.68 -7.53
N LEU A 558 20.96 -16.31 -8.53
CA LEU A 558 22.15 -15.48 -8.30
C LEU A 558 21.80 -14.12 -7.73
N ILE A 559 20.75 -13.45 -8.26
CA ILE A 559 20.26 -12.15 -7.75
C ILE A 559 19.82 -12.30 -6.30
N LYS A 560 19.01 -13.31 -5.98
CA LYS A 560 18.47 -13.51 -4.63
C LYS A 560 19.55 -13.73 -3.58
N ASP A 561 20.53 -14.55 -3.88
CA ASP A 561 21.67 -14.77 -2.98
C ASP A 561 22.56 -13.53 -2.83
N ALA A 562 22.73 -12.79 -3.93
CA ALA A 562 23.51 -11.55 -3.92
C ALA A 562 22.80 -10.41 -3.19
N GLU A 563 21.47 -10.28 -3.30
CA GLU A 563 20.65 -9.31 -2.54
C GLU A 563 20.74 -9.60 -1.03
N ARG A 564 20.66 -10.87 -0.63
CA ARG A 564 20.84 -11.26 0.79
C ARG A 564 22.18 -10.80 1.33
N ASN A 565 23.28 -11.07 0.61
CA ASN A 565 24.62 -10.69 1.03
C ASN A 565 24.83 -9.17 1.01
N TYR A 566 24.30 -8.49 -0.01
CA TYR A 566 24.40 -7.04 -0.11
C TYR A 566 23.66 -6.36 1.04
N GLU A 567 22.44 -6.77 1.36
CA GLU A 567 21.64 -6.17 2.43
C GLU A 567 22.23 -6.49 3.82
N ALA A 568 22.77 -7.70 4.03
CA ALA A 568 23.50 -8.05 5.25
C ALA A 568 24.71 -7.13 5.45
N GLY A 569 25.49 -6.90 4.40
CA GLY A 569 26.66 -6.02 4.45
C GLY A 569 26.27 -4.55 4.65
N LEU A 570 25.21 -4.06 4.01
CA LEU A 570 24.70 -2.70 4.26
C LEU A 570 24.27 -2.52 5.71
N LYS A 571 23.64 -3.52 6.32
CA LYS A 571 23.23 -3.49 7.73
C LYS A 571 24.44 -3.48 8.67
N GLU A 572 25.47 -4.29 8.38
CA GLU A 572 26.74 -4.29 9.14
C GLU A 572 27.44 -2.93 9.02
N MET A 573 27.52 -2.36 7.82
CA MET A 573 28.12 -1.04 7.55
C MET A 573 27.40 0.07 8.34
N ASP A 574 26.07 0.09 8.37
CA ASP A 574 25.31 1.09 9.12
C ASP A 574 25.50 0.91 10.64
N THR A 575 25.52 -0.33 11.13
CA THR A 575 25.76 -0.62 12.55
C THR A 575 27.11 -0.10 13.02
N GLU A 576 28.17 -0.24 12.21
CA GLU A 576 29.49 0.33 12.49
C GLU A 576 29.49 1.86 12.55
N LYS A 577 28.61 2.50 11.79
CA LYS A 577 28.39 3.96 11.81
C LYS A 577 27.49 4.40 12.97
N GLY A 578 27.00 3.48 13.80
CA GLY A 578 26.05 3.77 14.89
C GLY A 578 24.62 4.07 14.40
N ALA A 579 24.29 3.71 13.17
CA ALA A 579 22.95 3.85 12.59
C ALA A 579 22.18 2.52 12.65
N ALA A 580 20.84 2.62 12.71
CA ALA A 580 19.95 1.48 12.61
C ALA A 580 19.31 1.47 11.21
N ARG A 581 19.27 0.30 10.59
CA ARG A 581 18.57 0.05 9.31
C ARG A 581 17.22 -0.60 9.60
N TYR A 582 16.15 -0.07 9.02
CA TYR A 582 14.82 -0.71 9.05
C TYR A 582 14.69 -1.70 7.88
N PRO A 583 13.90 -2.79 8.02
CA PRO A 583 13.72 -3.72 6.92
C PRO A 583 12.66 -3.23 5.93
N ASP A 584 12.73 -3.68 4.68
CA ASP A 584 11.67 -3.48 3.71
C ASP A 584 10.29 -3.93 4.24
N ALA A 585 9.24 -3.24 3.82
CA ALA A 585 7.87 -3.63 4.12
C ALA A 585 7.53 -4.97 3.46
N ASN A 586 6.79 -5.82 4.17
CA ASN A 586 6.44 -7.17 3.73
C ASN A 586 5.04 -7.63 4.18
N SER A 587 4.10 -6.69 4.28
CA SER A 587 2.71 -6.90 4.75
C SER A 587 2.63 -7.34 6.22
N THR A 588 3.54 -6.84 7.06
CA THR A 588 3.50 -6.98 8.52
C THR A 588 3.27 -5.64 9.18
N MET A 589 2.77 -5.66 10.42
CA MET A 589 2.49 -4.44 11.16
C MET A 589 3.79 -3.67 11.46
N ARG A 590 3.78 -2.39 11.15
CA ARG A 590 4.89 -1.46 11.31
C ARG A 590 4.42 -0.15 11.93
N LEU A 591 5.37 0.59 12.44
CA LEU A 591 5.18 1.95 12.94
C LEU A 591 6.06 2.92 12.15
N THR A 592 5.49 4.05 11.78
CA THR A 592 6.22 5.20 11.26
C THR A 592 5.79 6.44 12.03
N TYR A 593 6.71 7.37 12.25
CA TYR A 593 6.45 8.57 13.03
C TYR A 593 7.07 9.80 12.37
N GLY A 594 6.49 10.94 12.66
CA GLY A 594 6.86 12.21 12.05
C GLY A 594 6.07 13.37 12.60
N LYS A 595 5.82 14.34 11.74
CA LYS A 595 5.10 15.58 12.06
C LYS A 595 4.10 15.94 10.98
N ILE A 596 3.07 16.65 11.38
CA ILE A 596 2.14 17.32 10.47
C ILE A 596 2.84 18.53 9.86
N GLY A 597 2.74 18.73 8.54
CA GLY A 597 3.41 19.85 7.91
C GLY A 597 3.22 20.01 6.41
N SER A 598 3.40 21.23 5.97
CA SER A 598 3.44 21.68 4.58
C SER A 598 4.68 21.17 3.84
N TYR A 599 4.73 21.37 2.52
CA TYR A 599 5.93 21.08 1.72
C TYR A 599 5.98 21.94 0.46
N LYS A 600 7.17 21.98 -0.16
CA LYS A 600 7.43 22.73 -1.39
C LYS A 600 7.82 21.76 -2.52
N PRO A 601 6.90 21.42 -3.42
CA PRO A 601 7.14 20.42 -4.47
C PRO A 601 8.05 20.95 -5.59
N ALA A 602 8.09 22.27 -5.78
CA ALA A 602 8.87 22.93 -6.81
C ALA A 602 9.11 24.39 -6.44
N ASP A 603 9.92 25.10 -7.25
CA ASP A 603 10.14 26.54 -7.12
C ASP A 603 8.82 27.31 -7.16
N ALA A 604 8.69 28.29 -6.27
CA ALA A 604 7.52 29.16 -6.10
C ALA A 604 6.18 28.45 -5.78
N ILE A 605 6.19 27.16 -5.41
CA ILE A 605 5.00 26.44 -4.98
C ILE A 605 5.12 26.09 -3.50
N ASP A 606 4.10 26.50 -2.73
CA ASP A 606 3.99 26.21 -1.29
C ASP A 606 2.64 25.52 -1.03
N TYR A 607 2.65 24.25 -0.67
CA TYR A 607 1.44 23.49 -0.36
C TYR A 607 1.17 23.51 1.13
N ASN A 608 -0.02 24.06 1.50
CA ASN A 608 -0.49 24.01 2.88
C ASN A 608 -0.73 22.57 3.33
N TYR A 609 -0.59 22.32 4.64
CA TYR A 609 -0.72 20.98 5.24
C TYR A 609 -2.17 20.51 5.43
N TYR A 610 -3.19 21.34 5.13
CA TYR A 610 -4.59 20.93 5.19
C TYR A 610 -5.40 21.51 4.02
N THR A 611 -6.49 20.84 3.69
CA THR A 611 -7.54 21.28 2.78
C THR A 611 -8.84 21.50 3.54
N THR A 612 -9.77 22.25 2.95
CA THR A 612 -11.05 22.56 3.58
C THR A 612 -12.23 22.24 2.66
N THR A 613 -13.43 22.21 3.22
CA THR A 613 -14.66 21.98 2.45
C THR A 613 -14.90 23.03 1.36
N GLN A 614 -14.30 24.22 1.47
CA GLN A 614 -14.34 25.22 0.41
C GLN A 614 -13.76 24.69 -0.90
N GLY A 615 -12.64 23.96 -0.83
CA GLY A 615 -12.01 23.36 -2.02
C GLY A 615 -12.85 22.26 -2.69
N ILE A 616 -13.81 21.65 -1.97
CA ILE A 616 -14.79 20.74 -2.58
C ILE A 616 -15.68 21.52 -3.55
N LEU A 617 -16.21 22.66 -3.10
CA LEU A 617 -17.07 23.52 -3.95
C LEU A 617 -16.29 24.15 -5.13
N GLU A 618 -15.02 24.49 -4.91
CA GLU A 618 -14.15 25.03 -5.98
C GLU A 618 -13.83 24.01 -7.08
N LYS A 619 -13.82 22.73 -6.74
CA LYS A 619 -13.60 21.62 -7.68
C LYS A 619 -14.89 21.04 -8.26
N GLU A 620 -16.06 21.44 -7.77
CA GLU A 620 -17.34 20.88 -8.20
C GLU A 620 -17.56 21.01 -9.71
N ILE A 621 -17.87 19.90 -10.36
CA ILE A 621 -18.36 19.83 -11.74
C ILE A 621 -19.66 19.04 -11.70
N PRO A 622 -20.84 19.70 -11.80
CA PRO A 622 -22.13 19.02 -11.68
C PRO A 622 -22.29 17.87 -12.68
N ASN A 623 -22.74 16.72 -12.19
CA ASN A 623 -22.91 15.48 -12.93
C ASN A 623 -21.61 14.85 -13.49
N ASP A 624 -20.44 15.33 -13.08
CA ASP A 624 -19.18 14.65 -13.38
C ASP A 624 -18.95 13.50 -12.37
N TYR A 625 -18.51 12.34 -12.85
CA TYR A 625 -18.38 11.18 -11.98
C TYR A 625 -17.24 11.28 -10.96
N GLU A 626 -16.28 12.19 -11.16
CA GLU A 626 -15.15 12.44 -10.23
C GLU A 626 -15.38 13.63 -9.31
N PHE A 627 -16.11 14.66 -9.78
CA PHE A 627 -16.22 15.96 -9.09
C PHE A 627 -17.66 16.39 -8.77
N ASP A 628 -18.64 15.50 -8.88
CA ASP A 628 -20.00 15.79 -8.43
C ASP A 628 -20.07 15.88 -6.91
N VAL A 629 -20.83 16.86 -6.40
CA VAL A 629 -21.02 17.07 -4.95
C VAL A 629 -22.47 16.78 -4.58
N PRO A 630 -22.72 15.80 -3.67
CA PRO A 630 -24.08 15.50 -3.22
C PRO A 630 -24.76 16.71 -2.61
N ALA A 631 -26.03 16.92 -2.94
CA ALA A 631 -26.80 18.09 -2.49
C ALA A 631 -26.79 18.29 -0.97
N LYS A 632 -26.89 17.20 -0.18
CA LYS A 632 -26.80 17.25 1.29
C LYS A 632 -25.46 17.81 1.77
N LEU A 633 -24.35 17.37 1.16
CA LEU A 633 -23.02 17.89 1.48
C LEU A 633 -22.89 19.37 1.09
N LYS A 634 -23.32 19.70 -0.12
CA LYS A 634 -23.30 21.09 -0.62
C LYS A 634 -24.08 22.04 0.29
N ASN A 635 -25.28 21.66 0.68
CA ASN A 635 -26.11 22.45 1.62
C ASN A 635 -25.41 22.61 2.97
N ALA A 636 -24.90 21.51 3.56
CA ALA A 636 -24.21 21.58 4.86
C ALA A 636 -22.97 22.49 4.82
N ILE A 637 -22.22 22.50 3.71
CA ILE A 637 -21.07 23.40 3.51
C ILE A 637 -21.55 24.85 3.36
N THR A 638 -22.54 25.11 2.51
CA THR A 638 -23.06 26.47 2.23
C THR A 638 -23.68 27.13 3.48
N GLU A 639 -24.36 26.34 4.28
CA GLU A 639 -24.98 26.77 5.54
C GLU A 639 -23.99 26.79 6.72
N SER A 640 -22.73 26.36 6.50
CA SER A 640 -21.72 26.21 7.54
C SER A 640 -22.18 25.30 8.72
N ASN A 641 -23.01 24.30 8.41
CA ASN A 641 -23.58 23.38 9.38
C ASN A 641 -22.59 22.28 9.79
N TYR A 642 -21.46 22.68 10.36
CA TYR A 642 -20.38 21.76 10.74
C TYR A 642 -20.50 21.21 12.16
N GLY A 643 -21.36 21.76 12.99
CA GLY A 643 -21.52 21.37 14.40
C GLY A 643 -20.21 21.48 15.18
N ALA A 644 -19.93 20.46 16.00
CA ALA A 644 -18.72 20.41 16.84
C ALA A 644 -17.44 20.01 16.09
N TYR A 645 -17.50 19.78 14.78
CA TYR A 645 -16.38 19.23 14.00
C TYR A 645 -15.48 20.30 13.35
N ILE A 646 -15.86 21.56 13.45
CA ILE A 646 -15.08 22.69 12.94
C ILE A 646 -13.75 22.82 13.70
N ASP A 647 -12.68 23.12 12.98
CA ASP A 647 -11.40 23.42 13.63
C ASP A 647 -11.45 24.73 14.38
N SER A 648 -11.27 24.70 15.69
CA SER A 648 -11.42 25.86 16.58
C SER A 648 -10.36 26.94 16.36
N LYS A 649 -9.21 26.60 15.79
CA LYS A 649 -8.09 27.53 15.55
C LYS A 649 -8.26 28.28 14.23
N THR A 650 -8.71 27.58 13.19
CA THR A 650 -8.83 28.14 11.84
C THR A 650 -10.26 28.63 11.53
N GLY A 651 -11.26 28.19 12.30
CA GLY A 651 -12.67 28.43 12.00
C GLY A 651 -13.16 27.76 10.73
N LYS A 652 -12.45 26.73 10.24
CA LYS A 652 -12.75 26.03 8.97
C LYS A 652 -12.97 24.54 9.22
N MET A 653 -13.74 23.91 8.34
CA MET A 653 -13.87 22.45 8.31
C MET A 653 -12.74 21.88 7.47
N HIS A 654 -11.79 21.19 8.12
CA HIS A 654 -10.70 20.51 7.42
C HIS A 654 -11.18 19.20 6.80
N VAL A 655 -10.70 18.85 5.61
CA VAL A 655 -11.07 17.64 4.87
C VAL A 655 -9.95 16.61 4.94
N ALA A 656 -8.76 17.02 4.56
CA ALA A 656 -7.56 16.18 4.57
C ALA A 656 -6.35 16.98 5.06
N PHE A 657 -5.32 16.26 5.53
CA PHE A 657 -4.08 16.86 5.98
C PHE A 657 -2.86 16.03 5.65
N LEU A 658 -1.69 16.68 5.66
CA LEU A 658 -0.40 16.10 5.35
C LEU A 658 0.42 15.82 6.60
N SER A 659 1.10 14.68 6.60
CA SER A 659 2.16 14.36 7.54
C SER A 659 3.37 13.78 6.80
N ASN A 660 4.56 13.88 7.39
CA ASN A 660 5.78 13.35 6.78
C ASN A 660 6.10 11.91 7.23
N ASN A 661 5.09 11.16 7.63
CA ASN A 661 5.21 9.73 7.92
C ASN A 661 5.59 8.96 6.66
N ASP A 662 6.43 7.94 6.81
CA ASP A 662 6.83 7.05 5.73
C ASP A 662 5.80 5.93 5.56
N ILE A 663 5.10 5.88 4.43
CA ILE A 663 4.08 4.87 4.12
C ILE A 663 4.24 4.29 2.73
N THR A 664 3.64 3.13 2.50
CA THR A 664 3.42 2.54 1.17
C THR A 664 2.04 1.88 1.09
N GLY A 665 1.68 1.35 -0.09
CA GLY A 665 0.46 0.56 -0.28
C GLY A 665 0.30 -0.52 0.79
N GLY A 666 -0.89 -0.64 1.39
CA GLY A 666 -1.16 -1.45 2.58
C GLY A 666 -1.37 -0.61 3.85
N ASN A 667 -0.78 0.58 3.93
CA ASN A 667 -1.11 1.57 4.96
C ASN A 667 -2.48 2.24 4.75
N SER A 668 -3.15 2.02 3.65
CA SER A 668 -4.52 2.48 3.42
C SER A 668 -5.43 2.05 4.58
N GLY A 669 -6.10 3.03 5.23
CA GLY A 669 -6.94 2.84 6.41
C GLY A 669 -6.17 2.79 7.73
N SER A 670 -4.85 2.95 7.71
CA SER A 670 -4.05 3.03 8.94
C SER A 670 -4.44 4.25 9.76
N PRO A 671 -4.65 4.06 11.08
CA PRO A 671 -4.84 5.19 11.97
C PRO A 671 -3.59 6.06 12.01
N ILE A 672 -3.79 7.37 11.94
CA ILE A 672 -2.79 8.34 12.35
C ILE A 672 -3.16 8.85 13.74
N PHE A 673 -2.21 8.72 14.67
CA PHE A 673 -2.37 9.06 16.08
C PHE A 673 -1.54 10.32 16.42
N ASN A 674 -2.05 11.11 17.36
CA ASN A 674 -1.35 12.22 17.96
C ASN A 674 -0.34 11.75 19.05
N ALA A 675 0.33 12.69 19.71
CA ALA A 675 1.32 12.44 20.77
C ALA A 675 0.79 11.60 21.95
N LYS A 676 -0.52 11.57 22.16
CA LYS A 676 -1.20 10.85 23.25
C LYS A 676 -1.78 9.49 22.81
N GLY A 677 -1.60 9.10 21.55
CA GLY A 677 -2.20 7.89 20.98
C GLY A 677 -3.69 8.02 20.69
N GLU A 678 -4.20 9.24 20.50
CA GLU A 678 -5.58 9.49 20.11
C GLU A 678 -5.65 9.60 18.57
N LEU A 679 -6.72 9.05 17.98
CA LEU A 679 -6.97 9.03 16.55
C LEU A 679 -7.30 10.42 16.03
N ILE A 680 -6.53 10.92 15.04
CA ILE A 680 -6.74 12.22 14.40
C ILE A 680 -7.09 12.13 12.91
N GLY A 681 -6.98 10.95 12.31
CA GLY A 681 -7.29 10.71 10.90
C GLY A 681 -6.98 9.29 10.45
N LEU A 682 -7.21 9.03 9.16
CA LEU A 682 -6.86 7.77 8.50
C LEU A 682 -5.95 8.06 7.31
N ALA A 683 -4.80 7.41 7.24
CA ALA A 683 -3.92 7.49 6.08
C ALA A 683 -4.60 6.82 4.88
N PHE A 684 -4.58 7.46 3.71
CA PHE A 684 -5.22 6.88 2.53
C PHE A 684 -4.39 6.98 1.24
N ASP A 685 -3.43 7.90 1.17
CA ASP A 685 -2.63 8.09 -0.05
C ASP A 685 -1.27 8.73 0.27
N GLY A 686 -0.34 8.71 -0.68
CA GLY A 686 0.84 9.55 -0.71
C GLY A 686 0.64 10.69 -1.71
N ASN A 687 1.44 11.75 -1.61
CA ASN A 687 1.47 12.79 -2.63
C ASN A 687 2.23 12.31 -3.88
N TRP A 688 2.15 13.08 -4.98
CA TRP A 688 2.81 12.72 -6.24
C TRP A 688 4.33 12.56 -6.10
N GLU A 689 4.94 13.35 -5.26
CA GLU A 689 6.37 13.33 -4.96
C GLU A 689 6.79 12.10 -4.14
N ALA A 690 5.83 11.38 -3.52
CA ALA A 690 6.07 10.14 -2.80
C ALA A 690 6.16 8.90 -3.70
N MET A 691 6.00 9.02 -5.01
CA MET A 691 5.97 7.87 -5.94
C MET A 691 7.27 7.05 -5.98
N SER A 692 8.41 7.64 -5.57
CA SER A 692 9.67 6.91 -5.38
C SER A 692 9.77 6.19 -4.03
N GLY A 693 8.80 6.37 -3.14
CA GLY A 693 8.84 5.93 -1.75
C GLY A 693 9.06 4.43 -1.55
N ASP A 694 8.66 3.60 -2.48
CA ASP A 694 8.98 2.17 -2.43
C ASP A 694 10.48 1.87 -2.61
N ILE A 695 11.25 2.79 -3.17
CA ILE A 695 12.68 2.62 -3.49
C ILE A 695 13.55 3.54 -2.62
N ILE A 696 13.14 4.79 -2.44
CA ILE A 696 13.86 5.80 -1.66
C ILE A 696 12.85 6.74 -1.00
N PHE A 697 13.08 7.08 0.26
CA PHE A 697 12.31 8.08 0.97
C PHE A 697 12.92 9.47 0.78
N GLU A 698 12.07 10.46 0.45
CA GLU A 698 12.46 11.86 0.27
C GLU A 698 11.80 12.73 1.36
N PRO A 699 12.47 12.98 2.48
CA PRO A 699 11.86 13.59 3.67
C PRO A 699 11.31 15.01 3.43
N ASP A 700 11.90 15.74 2.50
CA ASP A 700 11.47 17.11 2.17
C ASP A 700 10.25 17.14 1.23
N LEU A 701 10.01 16.07 0.46
CA LEU A 701 9.00 16.02 -0.59
C LEU A 701 7.85 15.06 -0.28
N GLN A 702 8.15 13.89 0.31
CA GLN A 702 7.14 12.87 0.55
C GLN A 702 6.20 13.25 1.68
N ARG A 703 4.91 13.11 1.43
CA ARG A 703 3.87 13.32 2.43
C ARG A 703 2.83 12.22 2.36
N THR A 704 2.40 11.79 3.51
CA THR A 704 1.19 10.99 3.69
C THR A 704 -0.01 11.91 3.65
N ILE A 705 -1.02 11.56 2.88
CA ILE A 705 -2.31 12.23 2.83
C ILE A 705 -3.26 11.47 3.76
N ASN A 706 -3.83 12.18 4.74
CA ASN A 706 -4.72 11.64 5.74
C ASN A 706 -6.09 12.32 5.64
N VAL A 707 -7.18 11.55 5.71
CA VAL A 707 -8.52 12.15 5.91
C VAL A 707 -8.65 12.59 7.36
N ASP A 708 -9.13 13.82 7.59
CA ASP A 708 -9.34 14.35 8.95
C ASP A 708 -10.48 13.59 9.63
N ILE A 709 -10.24 13.12 10.85
CA ILE A 709 -11.25 12.37 11.58
C ILE A 709 -12.52 13.19 11.86
N ARG A 710 -12.39 14.51 11.98
CA ARG A 710 -13.52 15.42 12.16
C ARG A 710 -14.39 15.49 10.92
N TYR A 711 -13.77 15.42 9.73
CA TYR A 711 -14.50 15.31 8.47
C TYR A 711 -15.23 13.98 8.34
N VAL A 712 -14.60 12.89 8.76
CA VAL A 712 -15.26 11.57 8.86
C VAL A 712 -16.52 11.67 9.72
N LEU A 713 -16.41 12.21 10.92
CA LEU A 713 -17.53 12.39 11.84
C LEU A 713 -18.60 13.33 11.29
N PHE A 714 -18.19 14.45 10.68
CA PHE A 714 -19.11 15.40 10.03
C PHE A 714 -19.94 14.73 8.93
N ILE A 715 -19.28 13.97 8.05
CA ILE A 715 -19.98 13.25 6.96
C ILE A 715 -20.94 12.21 7.53
N MET A 716 -20.52 11.44 8.56
CA MET A 716 -21.39 10.45 9.21
C MET A 716 -22.61 11.10 9.87
N ASP A 717 -22.43 12.21 10.58
CA ASP A 717 -23.50 12.92 11.32
C ASP A 717 -24.41 13.72 10.35
N LYS A 718 -23.86 14.72 9.68
CA LYS A 718 -24.68 15.75 8.98
C LYS A 718 -25.13 15.31 7.60
N VAL A 719 -24.37 14.44 6.94
CA VAL A 719 -24.69 13.99 5.59
C VAL A 719 -25.33 12.60 5.60
N GLY A 720 -24.74 11.66 6.34
CA GLY A 720 -25.14 10.26 6.40
C GLY A 720 -26.23 9.95 7.44
N GLY A 721 -26.41 10.80 8.46
CA GLY A 721 -27.36 10.55 9.56
C GLY A 721 -27.03 9.34 10.44
N ALA A 722 -25.76 8.93 10.48
CA ALA A 722 -25.29 7.72 11.17
C ALA A 722 -25.12 7.90 12.68
N ASN A 723 -26.08 8.54 13.35
CA ASN A 723 -26.02 8.89 14.78
C ASN A 723 -25.79 7.68 15.67
N ARG A 724 -26.38 6.52 15.34
CA ARG A 724 -26.17 5.28 16.08
C ARG A 724 -24.69 4.92 16.17
N LEU A 725 -23.99 4.98 15.05
CA LEU A 725 -22.57 4.63 14.97
C LEU A 725 -21.69 5.65 15.70
N ILE A 726 -22.03 6.94 15.62
CA ILE A 726 -21.32 8.02 16.32
C ILE A 726 -21.46 7.88 17.83
N ASN A 727 -22.65 7.51 18.33
CA ASN A 727 -22.92 7.35 19.76
C ASN A 727 -22.12 6.20 20.41
N GLU A 728 -21.55 5.30 19.61
CA GLU A 728 -20.65 4.25 20.11
C GLU A 728 -19.21 4.72 20.29
N LEU A 729 -18.84 5.88 19.76
CA LEU A 729 -17.47 6.37 19.73
C LEU A 729 -17.09 7.06 21.03
N THR A 730 -15.81 6.95 21.41
CA THR A 730 -15.23 7.74 22.50
C THR A 730 -14.50 8.93 21.89
N ILE A 731 -15.11 10.12 21.98
CA ILE A 731 -14.59 11.37 21.43
C ILE A 731 -14.15 12.30 22.56
N LYS A 732 -12.93 12.90 22.45
CA LYS A 732 -12.34 13.84 23.41
C LYS A 732 -12.08 15.20 22.79
#